data_e61b992fa4ab9bb1e0293b9c09375c62
#
_entry.id   e61b992fa4ab9bb1e0293b9c09375c62
#
_cell.length_a   1.000
_cell.length_b   1.000
_cell.length_c   1.000
_cell.angle_alpha   90.00
_cell.angle_beta   90.00
_cell.angle_gamma   90.00
#
_symmetry.space_group_name_H-M   'P 1'
#
loop_
_entity.id
_entity.type
_entity.pdbx_description
1 polymer ?
#
loop_
_entity_poly.entity_id
_entity_poly.type
_entity_poly.pdbx_seq_one_letter_code
_entity_poly.pdbx_strand_id
1 'polypeptide(L)'
;MNKNSDMKSFLLLSTAFLPLYAMAETADSTIAQHHTLEEVVVNGFKQDHISNAPMSVSVAGSTFLQRNELNGLRDMSSVFPNLFIADYGARQNTPIYIRGIGSKTNAPSVGLYVDGMPYFERSVVDLDIAGISGIEVLRGPQGTLYGRNSTGGLINIYTYSPLDYQNTIAKISYGSRNDVRLGLAHYQKIAPRLGLHVAGNYHRNDGFFRNIYTGKKADDLQSANVKVGLAWQAAPLWTMRLNVLFDHSTQGGYPYGLYHADDNTTEAVNYNRYSSYRRNVLSAGMNWLYKGEAFHFNAQTSFQHSKDKQYIDQDFMPRDLFFTITGLKQTLVSQEFTLRSANNDCRYHWITGAFGFYQKLNNAVETQFITPDYATPKFYDSPTWGGAIYHQSTYDLTKTLHAAVGLRYDYERVGENYEANKYTLSVGQSSNVQTATFKDHMHFSQITPKFTLSQQFSADKMVYASVSRGYKAGGYNITSITPNLPAYAPEYNWNYEIGTKLTLFNGALQTEMSLFYIDWKHQQVTTTVPGLGNIINNAGHSNSKGFELSAVCRPFRNLELQAKYGYTYAQFLHYKKSATVDFSRNMLPMVPRQTMAFVANYTLSHVMGLDKLLLNAALTGTGKIYWTEDNKLVQPFYALLNMKIAATKGRFTWELWSKNTTNTRYMSYAFASSAKFAQRGKPFMLGTSLVFRLHP
;
A
#
# COMPACT_ATOMS: atom_id res chain seq x y z
N MET A 1 -8.27 32.09 23.77
CA MET A 1 -9.74 31.94 23.91
C MET A 1 -10.30 31.50 22.57
N ASN A 2 -10.65 30.26 22.45
CA ASN A 2 -11.74 29.72 21.63
C ASN A 2 -11.67 28.17 21.69
N LYS A 3 -12.27 27.61 22.74
CA LYS A 3 -12.41 26.16 22.96
C LYS A 3 -13.79 25.60 22.55
N ASN A 4 -14.61 26.38 21.86
CA ASN A 4 -16.04 26.04 21.67
C ASN A 4 -16.43 25.66 20.21
N SER A 5 -15.49 25.51 19.27
CA SER A 5 -15.85 25.11 17.88
C SER A 5 -15.88 23.59 17.65
N ASP A 6 -15.15 22.83 18.46
CA ASP A 6 -15.01 21.37 18.22
C ASP A 6 -16.18 20.52 18.75
N MET A 7 -16.96 21.06 19.68
CA MET A 7 -18.07 20.33 20.29
C MET A 7 -19.40 20.42 19.48
N LYS A 8 -19.55 21.45 18.63
CA LYS A 8 -20.75 21.59 17.80
C LYS A 8 -20.76 20.67 16.58
N SER A 9 -19.60 20.27 16.08
CA SER A 9 -19.49 19.32 14.95
C SER A 9 -19.77 17.88 15.38
N PHE A 10 -19.60 17.54 16.65
CA PHE A 10 -19.87 16.19 17.18
C PHE A 10 -21.34 15.94 17.45
N LEU A 11 -22.10 16.98 17.78
CA LEU A 11 -23.55 16.87 18.07
C LEU A 11 -24.40 16.74 16.78
N LEU A 12 -23.92 17.20 15.63
CA LEU A 12 -24.65 17.07 14.36
C LEU A 12 -24.56 15.66 13.76
N LEU A 13 -23.53 14.85 14.12
CA LEU A 13 -23.45 13.46 13.70
C LEU A 13 -24.34 12.53 14.55
N SER A 14 -24.64 12.88 15.82
CA SER A 14 -25.47 12.05 16.70
C SER A 14 -26.98 12.14 16.39
N THR A 15 -27.42 13.22 15.75
CA THR A 15 -28.84 13.40 15.38
C THR A 15 -29.23 12.78 14.05
N ALA A 16 -28.26 12.39 13.20
CA ALA A 16 -28.54 11.73 11.92
C ALA A 16 -28.84 10.22 12.05
N PHE A 17 -28.59 9.61 13.23
CA PHE A 17 -28.85 8.18 13.48
C PHE A 17 -30.20 7.88 14.15
N LEU A 18 -30.89 8.87 14.67
CA LEU A 18 -32.17 8.69 15.37
C LEU A 18 -33.40 8.37 14.51
N PRO A 19 -33.52 8.74 13.22
CA PRO A 19 -34.69 8.33 12.42
C PRO A 19 -34.62 6.91 11.85
N LEU A 20 -33.48 6.19 11.95
CA LEU A 20 -33.34 4.82 11.41
C LEU A 20 -34.06 3.76 12.25
N TYR A 21 -34.38 4.04 13.51
CA TYR A 21 -35.07 3.09 14.39
C TYR A 21 -36.59 3.01 14.13
N ALA A 22 -37.18 4.03 13.52
CA ALA A 22 -38.62 4.10 13.28
C ALA A 22 -39.07 3.49 11.94
N MET A 23 -38.12 3.12 11.02
CA MET A 23 -38.44 2.53 9.70
C MET A 23 -38.24 1.02 9.63
N ALA A 24 -37.80 0.36 10.71
CA ALA A 24 -37.50 -1.07 10.70
C ALA A 24 -38.73 -1.99 10.90
N GLU A 25 -39.90 -1.44 11.23
CA GLU A 25 -41.07 -2.24 11.58
C GLU A 25 -42.03 -2.60 10.44
N THR A 26 -41.78 -2.14 9.20
CA THR A 26 -42.64 -2.47 8.05
C THR A 26 -41.90 -3.08 6.85
N ALA A 27 -40.82 -3.83 7.10
CA ALA A 27 -40.12 -4.57 6.03
C ALA A 27 -40.84 -5.92 5.81
N ASP A 28 -41.56 -5.97 4.71
CA ASP A 28 -42.25 -7.14 4.18
C ASP A 28 -41.34 -8.37 4.15
N SER A 29 -41.85 -9.50 4.68
CA SER A 29 -41.14 -10.77 4.87
C SER A 29 -40.71 -11.51 3.60
N THR A 30 -40.82 -10.89 2.43
CA THR A 30 -40.41 -11.45 1.13
C THR A 30 -38.97 -11.08 0.71
N ILE A 31 -38.18 -10.38 1.54
CA ILE A 31 -36.82 -9.92 1.22
C ILE A 31 -35.74 -11.00 1.43
N ALA A 32 -36.10 -12.19 1.87
CA ALA A 32 -35.16 -13.29 2.13
C ALA A 32 -34.76 -14.08 0.86
N GLN A 33 -34.46 -13.43 -0.24
CA GLN A 33 -33.67 -14.06 -1.32
C GLN A 33 -32.27 -13.46 -1.33
N HIS A 34 -31.33 -14.29 -0.90
CA HIS A 34 -29.88 -14.15 -0.97
C HIS A 34 -29.40 -13.14 -2.01
N HIS A 35 -29.24 -11.88 -1.63
CA HIS A 35 -28.21 -11.08 -2.23
C HIS A 35 -26.92 -11.44 -1.47
N THR A 36 -26.33 -12.60 -1.81
CA THR A 36 -24.90 -12.77 -1.63
C THR A 36 -24.27 -11.50 -2.19
N LEU A 37 -23.53 -10.78 -1.34
CA LEU A 37 -22.45 -9.96 -1.82
C LEU A 37 -21.86 -10.71 -3.02
N GLU A 38 -21.47 -10.00 -4.09
CA GLU A 38 -20.33 -10.48 -4.87
C GLU A 38 -19.24 -10.64 -3.82
N GLU A 39 -19.27 -11.76 -3.13
CA GLU A 39 -18.24 -12.19 -2.22
C GLU A 39 -17.03 -12.26 -3.13
N VAL A 40 -16.12 -11.31 -2.97
CA VAL A 40 -14.83 -11.42 -3.59
C VAL A 40 -14.22 -12.63 -2.91
N VAL A 41 -14.51 -13.80 -3.47
CA VAL A 41 -13.85 -15.05 -3.09
C VAL A 41 -12.42 -14.89 -3.58
N VAL A 42 -11.66 -14.15 -2.81
CA VAL A 42 -10.23 -14.08 -2.98
C VAL A 42 -9.74 -15.37 -2.34
N ASN A 43 -9.43 -16.36 -3.18
CA ASN A 43 -8.70 -17.54 -2.76
C ASN A 43 -7.29 -17.05 -2.39
N GLY A 44 -7.13 -16.64 -1.13
CA GLY A 44 -5.86 -16.16 -0.61
C GLY A 44 -4.78 -17.24 -0.80
N PHE A 45 -3.60 -16.82 -1.22
CA PHE A 45 -2.44 -17.69 -1.45
C PHE A 45 -2.14 -18.61 -0.25
N LYS A 46 -2.41 -18.14 0.98
CA LYS A 46 -2.16 -18.88 2.23
C LYS A 46 -3.41 -19.17 3.05
N GLN A 47 -4.52 -18.55 2.76
CA GLN A 47 -5.79 -18.71 3.50
C GLN A 47 -6.97 -18.63 2.54
N ASP A 48 -7.90 -19.56 2.67
CA ASP A 48 -9.21 -19.47 2.02
C ASP A 48 -10.11 -18.55 2.86
N HIS A 49 -11.03 -17.82 2.21
CA HIS A 49 -12.04 -16.98 2.86
C HIS A 49 -11.48 -16.04 3.95
N ILE A 50 -10.48 -15.24 3.58
CA ILE A 50 -9.78 -14.34 4.51
C ILE A 50 -10.73 -13.34 5.20
N SER A 51 -11.88 -13.02 4.59
CA SER A 51 -12.93 -12.20 5.19
C SER A 51 -13.42 -12.76 6.54
N ASN A 52 -13.43 -14.10 6.68
CA ASN A 52 -13.85 -14.80 7.89
C ASN A 52 -12.67 -15.16 8.82
N ALA A 53 -11.44 -14.80 8.46
CA ALA A 53 -10.29 -15.08 9.31
C ALA A 53 -10.34 -14.25 10.60
N PRO A 54 -9.86 -14.80 11.76
CA PRO A 54 -9.81 -14.10 13.03
C PRO A 54 -8.66 -13.09 13.07
N MET A 55 -8.77 -12.06 12.26
CA MET A 55 -7.84 -10.94 12.14
C MET A 55 -8.52 -9.74 11.51
N SER A 56 -7.94 -8.57 11.70
CA SER A 56 -8.41 -7.34 11.05
C SER A 56 -7.99 -7.32 9.58
N VAL A 57 -8.97 -7.33 8.68
CA VAL A 57 -8.74 -7.32 7.22
C VAL A 57 -9.76 -6.44 6.52
N SER A 58 -9.35 -5.76 5.46
CA SER A 58 -10.28 -5.08 4.55
C SER A 58 -10.12 -5.66 3.16
N VAL A 59 -11.24 -5.96 2.52
CA VAL A 59 -11.30 -6.48 1.15
C VAL A 59 -11.98 -5.47 0.25
N ALA A 60 -11.43 -5.22 -0.93
CA ALA A 60 -12.03 -4.41 -1.98
C ALA A 60 -12.03 -5.19 -3.29
N GLY A 61 -13.21 -5.57 -3.76
CA GLY A 61 -13.38 -6.18 -5.09
C GLY A 61 -13.29 -5.18 -6.23
N SER A 62 -13.19 -5.68 -7.45
CA SER A 62 -13.12 -4.86 -8.65
C SER A 62 -14.30 -3.89 -8.79
N THR A 63 -15.50 -4.31 -8.39
CA THR A 63 -16.70 -3.45 -8.40
C THR A 63 -16.53 -2.24 -7.47
N PHE A 64 -16.01 -2.44 -6.24
CA PHE A 64 -15.73 -1.35 -5.32
C PHE A 64 -14.67 -0.39 -5.88
N LEU A 65 -13.58 -0.92 -6.44
CA LEU A 65 -12.52 -0.13 -7.05
C LEU A 65 -13.05 0.73 -8.20
N GLN A 66 -13.84 0.14 -9.08
CA GLN A 66 -14.44 0.82 -10.24
C GLN A 66 -15.46 1.89 -9.82
N ARG A 67 -16.39 1.59 -8.88
CA ARG A 67 -17.40 2.54 -8.41
C ARG A 67 -16.77 3.79 -7.79
N ASN A 68 -15.67 3.63 -7.06
CA ASN A 68 -14.97 4.71 -6.35
C ASN A 68 -13.81 5.33 -7.14
N GLU A 69 -13.62 4.98 -8.41
CA GLU A 69 -12.54 5.47 -9.29
C GLU A 69 -11.14 5.34 -8.65
N LEU A 70 -10.90 4.19 -7.96
CA LEU A 70 -9.62 3.85 -7.35
C LEU A 70 -8.75 3.16 -8.40
N ASN A 71 -7.86 3.91 -9.03
CA ASN A 71 -7.09 3.46 -10.19
C ASN A 71 -5.65 3.02 -9.84
N GLY A 72 -5.19 3.30 -8.63
CA GLY A 72 -3.86 2.95 -8.16
C GLY A 72 -3.81 2.79 -6.65
N LEU A 73 -2.68 2.30 -6.15
CA LEU A 73 -2.51 2.03 -4.73
C LEU A 73 -2.63 3.30 -3.88
N ARG A 74 -2.13 4.44 -4.37
CA ARG A 74 -2.24 5.74 -3.67
C ARG A 74 -3.69 6.22 -3.49
N ASP A 75 -4.58 5.89 -4.41
CA ASP A 75 -6.01 6.23 -4.29
C ASP A 75 -6.68 5.53 -3.10
N MET A 76 -6.04 4.51 -2.51
CA MET A 76 -6.56 3.77 -1.35
C MET A 76 -6.23 4.41 -0.02
N SER A 77 -5.39 5.44 -0.01
CA SER A 77 -5.05 6.18 1.21
C SER A 77 -6.31 6.69 1.90
N SER A 78 -6.45 6.42 3.19
CA SER A 78 -7.62 6.75 4.02
C SER A 78 -8.96 6.10 3.61
N VAL A 79 -8.98 5.26 2.56
CA VAL A 79 -10.18 4.48 2.18
C VAL A 79 -10.40 3.30 3.13
N PHE A 80 -9.31 2.73 3.63
CA PHE A 80 -9.36 1.66 4.65
C PHE A 80 -8.94 2.20 6.02
N PRO A 81 -9.51 1.64 7.13
CA PRO A 81 -9.13 2.06 8.47
C PRO A 81 -7.63 1.95 8.70
N ASN A 82 -7.03 3.02 9.24
CA ASN A 82 -5.61 3.11 9.61
C ASN A 82 -4.62 2.81 8.48
N LEU A 83 -5.05 2.90 7.21
CA LEU A 83 -4.17 2.86 6.04
C LEU A 83 -3.89 4.28 5.57
N PHE A 84 -2.63 4.66 5.49
CA PHE A 84 -2.18 5.92 4.92
C PHE A 84 -1.03 5.68 3.94
N ILE A 85 -1.14 6.25 2.74
CA ILE A 85 -0.15 6.17 1.68
C ILE A 85 0.21 7.60 1.30
N ALA A 86 1.44 8.02 1.63
CA ALA A 86 1.89 9.38 1.38
C ALA A 86 2.29 9.58 -0.09
N ASP A 87 1.95 10.74 -0.65
CA ASP A 87 2.44 11.19 -1.96
C ASP A 87 3.78 11.90 -1.78
N TYR A 88 4.87 11.15 -1.89
CA TYR A 88 6.25 11.59 -1.64
C TYR A 88 6.91 12.26 -2.87
N GLY A 89 6.15 12.76 -3.80
CA GLY A 89 6.63 13.52 -4.96
C GLY A 89 6.95 12.72 -6.21
N ALA A 90 7.32 11.44 -6.08
CA ALA A 90 7.55 10.53 -7.21
C ALA A 90 7.24 9.08 -6.83
N ARG A 91 7.03 8.21 -7.84
CA ARG A 91 6.78 6.77 -7.65
C ARG A 91 8.00 6.00 -7.11
N GLN A 92 9.18 6.60 -7.07
CA GLN A 92 10.37 6.01 -6.48
C GLN A 92 10.17 5.62 -5.03
N ASN A 93 9.39 6.42 -4.30
CA ASN A 93 9.14 6.18 -2.90
C ASN A 93 7.66 6.37 -2.61
N THR A 94 7.02 5.29 -2.19
CA THR A 94 5.60 5.27 -1.81
C THR A 94 5.50 4.71 -0.39
N PRO A 95 5.68 5.59 0.62
CA PRO A 95 5.58 5.17 2.02
C PRO A 95 4.16 4.74 2.35
N ILE A 96 4.02 3.51 2.86
CA ILE A 96 2.76 2.94 3.32
C ILE A 96 2.82 2.78 4.83
N TYR A 97 1.78 3.27 5.50
CA TYR A 97 1.60 3.17 6.95
C TYR A 97 0.29 2.45 7.26
N ILE A 98 0.37 1.42 8.09
CA ILE A 98 -0.80 0.74 8.66
C ILE A 98 -0.68 0.78 10.17
N ARG A 99 -1.72 1.28 10.86
CA ARG A 99 -1.71 1.43 12.34
C ARG A 99 -0.50 2.23 12.86
N GLY A 100 -0.02 3.17 12.07
CA GLY A 100 1.17 3.98 12.40
C GLY A 100 2.51 3.29 12.15
N ILE A 101 2.54 2.03 11.75
CA ILE A 101 3.75 1.29 11.40
C ILE A 101 4.02 1.47 9.91
N GLY A 102 5.16 2.05 9.58
CA GLY A 102 5.56 2.32 8.20
C GLY A 102 7.04 2.67 8.12
N SER A 103 7.52 2.91 6.90
CA SER A 103 8.90 3.32 6.65
C SER A 103 8.94 4.43 5.60
N LYS A 104 9.64 5.52 5.95
CA LYS A 104 9.76 6.69 5.06
C LYS A 104 10.75 6.45 3.91
N THR A 105 11.93 5.90 4.20
CA THR A 105 13.06 5.86 3.25
C THR A 105 13.75 4.51 3.13
N ASN A 106 13.46 3.58 4.02
CA ASN A 106 14.09 2.25 4.07
C ASN A 106 13.22 1.19 3.41
N ALA A 107 13.62 -0.08 3.52
CA ALA A 107 12.80 -1.20 3.12
C ALA A 107 11.36 -1.06 3.68
N PRO A 108 10.33 -1.44 2.93
CA PRO A 108 8.95 -1.32 3.37
C PRO A 108 8.68 -2.03 4.69
N SER A 109 7.82 -1.46 5.54
CA SER A 109 7.30 -2.12 6.75
C SER A 109 5.93 -2.78 6.50
N VAL A 110 5.32 -2.48 5.35
CA VAL A 110 4.09 -3.10 4.85
C VAL A 110 4.43 -3.88 3.59
N GLY A 111 4.17 -5.18 3.60
CA GLY A 111 4.43 -6.07 2.47
C GLY A 111 3.45 -5.85 1.33
N LEU A 112 3.92 -5.99 0.10
CA LEU A 112 3.09 -6.03 -1.10
C LEU A 112 3.27 -7.38 -1.80
N TYR A 113 2.15 -7.99 -2.16
CA TYR A 113 2.11 -9.20 -2.97
C TYR A 113 1.14 -9.00 -4.14
N VAL A 114 1.53 -9.42 -5.32
CA VAL A 114 0.67 -9.44 -6.51
C VAL A 114 0.60 -10.88 -7.03
N ASP A 115 -0.58 -11.49 -7.02
CA ASP A 115 -0.79 -12.91 -7.38
C ASP A 115 0.19 -13.86 -6.67
N GLY A 116 0.50 -13.59 -5.40
CA GLY A 116 1.43 -14.37 -4.58
C GLY A 116 2.91 -14.02 -4.76
N MET A 117 3.28 -13.17 -5.71
CA MET A 117 4.65 -12.69 -5.90
C MET A 117 4.98 -11.58 -4.90
N PRO A 118 6.07 -11.69 -4.11
CA PRO A 118 6.48 -10.67 -3.17
C PRO A 118 7.18 -9.49 -3.87
N TYR A 119 6.94 -8.26 -3.40
CA TYR A 119 7.60 -7.02 -3.83
C TYR A 119 8.36 -6.43 -2.65
N PHE A 120 9.70 -6.49 -2.67
CA PHE A 120 10.52 -6.13 -1.52
C PHE A 120 11.01 -4.69 -1.54
N GLU A 121 11.07 -4.05 -2.71
CA GLU A 121 11.57 -2.69 -2.85
C GLU A 121 10.46 -1.65 -2.93
N ARG A 122 10.69 -0.50 -2.30
CA ARG A 122 9.76 0.64 -2.30
C ARG A 122 9.49 1.21 -3.69
N SER A 123 10.47 1.14 -4.59
CA SER A 123 10.36 1.69 -5.95
C SER A 123 9.43 0.87 -6.84
N VAL A 124 9.06 -0.35 -6.44
CA VAL A 124 8.15 -1.23 -7.17
C VAL A 124 6.79 -1.40 -6.50
N VAL A 125 6.47 -0.59 -5.49
CA VAL A 125 5.20 -0.69 -4.75
C VAL A 125 4.05 0.00 -5.49
N ASP A 126 4.28 1.18 -6.07
CA ASP A 126 3.23 1.95 -6.76
C ASP A 126 3.16 1.55 -8.24
N LEU A 127 2.58 0.38 -8.51
CA LEU A 127 2.35 -0.17 -9.84
C LEU A 127 0.94 0.14 -10.32
N ASP A 128 0.81 0.42 -11.62
CA ASP A 128 -0.48 0.37 -12.31
C ASP A 128 -0.73 -1.09 -12.69
N ILE A 129 -1.72 -1.75 -12.09
CA ILE A 129 -2.01 -3.16 -12.34
C ILE A 129 -3.32 -3.28 -13.12
N ALA A 130 -3.24 -3.89 -14.30
CA ALA A 130 -4.43 -4.18 -15.10
C ALA A 130 -5.12 -5.46 -14.62
N GLY A 131 -6.46 -5.48 -14.70
CA GLY A 131 -7.24 -6.69 -14.45
C GLY A 131 -7.32 -7.11 -12.99
N ILE A 132 -7.31 -6.16 -12.04
CA ILE A 132 -7.48 -6.45 -10.61
C ILE A 132 -8.86 -7.04 -10.35
N SER A 133 -8.92 -8.21 -9.72
CA SER A 133 -10.14 -8.84 -9.19
C SER A 133 -10.42 -8.41 -7.75
N GLY A 134 -9.38 -8.21 -6.96
CA GLY A 134 -9.51 -7.79 -5.57
C GLY A 134 -8.21 -7.35 -4.93
N ILE A 135 -8.36 -6.59 -3.85
CA ILE A 135 -7.26 -6.13 -3.00
C ILE A 135 -7.63 -6.44 -1.57
N GLU A 136 -6.68 -7.02 -0.84
CA GLU A 136 -6.78 -7.27 0.59
C GLU A 136 -5.75 -6.42 1.33
N VAL A 137 -6.18 -5.82 2.43
CA VAL A 137 -5.31 -5.11 3.37
C VAL A 137 -5.41 -5.80 4.72
N LEU A 138 -4.37 -6.56 5.07
CA LEU A 138 -4.23 -7.22 6.36
C LEU A 138 -3.53 -6.26 7.31
N ARG A 139 -4.18 -5.90 8.40
CA ARG A 139 -3.66 -4.94 9.37
C ARG A 139 -3.00 -5.64 10.56
N GLY A 140 -1.92 -5.07 11.04
CA GLY A 140 -1.06 -5.68 12.05
C GLY A 140 -0.07 -6.70 11.49
N PRO A 141 0.93 -7.11 12.28
CA PRO A 141 2.02 -7.97 11.84
C PRO A 141 1.57 -9.30 11.26
N GLN A 142 2.12 -9.64 10.12
CA GLN A 142 1.89 -10.91 9.42
C GLN A 142 3.18 -11.75 9.31
N GLY A 143 4.12 -11.56 10.26
CA GLY A 143 5.44 -12.18 10.23
C GLY A 143 5.42 -13.71 10.15
N THR A 144 4.48 -14.38 10.80
CA THR A 144 4.42 -15.85 10.86
C THR A 144 4.21 -16.51 9.50
N LEU A 145 3.32 -15.99 8.66
CA LEU A 145 3.07 -16.60 7.34
C LEU A 145 3.85 -15.92 6.21
N TYR A 146 4.13 -14.60 6.32
CA TYR A 146 4.71 -13.81 5.24
C TYR A 146 6.16 -13.37 5.48
N GLY A 147 6.62 -13.36 6.74
CA GLY A 147 8.01 -13.07 7.10
C GLY A 147 8.37 -11.57 7.01
N ARG A 148 9.47 -11.28 6.31
CA ARG A 148 10.04 -9.93 6.22
C ARG A 148 9.06 -8.89 5.65
N ASN A 149 9.30 -7.62 5.99
CA ASN A 149 8.53 -6.46 5.50
C ASN A 149 7.02 -6.49 5.84
N SER A 150 6.62 -7.22 6.90
CA SER A 150 5.22 -7.37 7.30
C SER A 150 4.93 -6.90 8.72
N THR A 151 5.73 -5.96 9.23
CA THR A 151 5.58 -5.41 10.59
C THR A 151 4.32 -4.58 10.77
N GLY A 152 3.92 -3.80 9.76
CA GLY A 152 2.69 -3.01 9.78
C GLY A 152 1.47 -3.78 9.26
N GLY A 153 1.70 -4.71 8.37
CA GLY A 153 0.66 -5.48 7.67
C GLY A 153 1.06 -5.87 6.27
N LEU A 154 0.06 -6.23 5.46
CA LEU A 154 0.22 -6.62 4.07
C LEU A 154 -0.85 -6.01 3.17
N ILE A 155 -0.49 -5.83 1.91
CA ILE A 155 -1.42 -5.57 0.81
C ILE A 155 -1.25 -6.70 -0.20
N ASN A 156 -2.32 -7.47 -0.42
CA ASN A 156 -2.40 -8.50 -1.44
C ASN A 156 -3.26 -7.99 -2.59
N ILE A 157 -2.76 -8.07 -3.81
CA ILE A 157 -3.47 -7.73 -5.04
C ILE A 157 -3.65 -9.02 -5.84
N TYR A 158 -4.88 -9.29 -6.23
CA TYR A 158 -5.25 -10.46 -7.02
C TYR A 158 -5.80 -10.03 -8.35
N THR A 159 -5.56 -10.84 -9.37
CA THR A 159 -6.12 -10.66 -10.70
C THR A 159 -6.99 -11.85 -11.09
N TYR A 160 -7.89 -11.64 -12.06
CA TYR A 160 -8.80 -12.68 -12.51
C TYR A 160 -8.05 -13.87 -13.13
N SER A 161 -8.57 -15.07 -12.91
CA SER A 161 -8.15 -16.29 -13.59
C SER A 161 -8.97 -16.48 -14.88
N PRO A 162 -8.36 -16.69 -16.05
CA PRO A 162 -9.08 -16.92 -17.29
C PRO A 162 -9.79 -18.28 -17.34
N LEU A 163 -9.59 -19.18 -16.39
CA LEU A 163 -10.39 -20.38 -16.24
C LEU A 163 -11.75 -20.12 -15.60
N ASP A 164 -11.83 -19.09 -14.73
CA ASP A 164 -13.02 -18.82 -13.92
C ASP A 164 -13.78 -17.58 -14.41
N TYR A 165 -13.09 -16.70 -15.13
CA TYR A 165 -13.63 -15.42 -15.61
C TYR A 165 -13.30 -15.21 -17.08
N GLN A 166 -14.34 -15.04 -17.91
CA GLN A 166 -14.21 -14.71 -19.32
C GLN A 166 -14.92 -13.38 -19.58
N ASN A 167 -14.20 -12.42 -20.11
CA ASN A 167 -14.72 -11.09 -20.40
C ASN A 167 -13.72 -10.28 -21.22
N THR A 168 -14.22 -9.32 -21.99
CA THR A 168 -13.41 -8.26 -22.59
C THR A 168 -13.90 -6.92 -22.06
N ILE A 169 -12.99 -6.16 -21.48
CA ILE A 169 -13.27 -4.83 -20.93
C ILE A 169 -12.33 -3.83 -21.59
N ALA A 170 -12.89 -2.80 -22.22
CA ALA A 170 -12.14 -1.65 -22.71
C ALA A 170 -12.63 -0.38 -22.01
N LYS A 171 -11.72 0.47 -21.55
CA LYS A 171 -12.03 1.75 -20.92
C LYS A 171 -11.20 2.85 -21.57
N ILE A 172 -11.85 3.95 -21.92
CA ILE A 172 -11.23 5.20 -22.34
C ILE A 172 -11.71 6.27 -21.38
N SER A 173 -10.78 7.07 -20.86
CA SER A 173 -11.09 8.13 -19.92
C SER A 173 -10.30 9.39 -20.26
N TYR A 174 -10.95 10.54 -20.13
CA TYR A 174 -10.37 11.86 -20.30
C TYR A 174 -10.79 12.79 -19.16
N GLY A 175 -9.85 13.51 -18.59
CA GLY A 175 -10.12 14.41 -17.49
C GLY A 175 -9.25 15.66 -17.48
N SER A 176 -9.44 16.46 -16.44
CA SER A 176 -8.69 17.70 -16.19
C SER A 176 -7.18 17.48 -16.28
N ARG A 177 -6.44 18.46 -16.82
CA ARG A 177 -4.97 18.41 -17.00
C ARG A 177 -4.52 17.33 -18.01
N ASN A 178 -5.33 17.10 -19.06
CA ASN A 178 -5.09 16.07 -20.06
C ASN A 178 -4.84 14.69 -19.43
N ASP A 179 -5.62 14.36 -18.38
CA ASP A 179 -5.59 13.03 -17.76
C ASP A 179 -6.25 12.05 -18.73
N VAL A 180 -5.44 11.33 -19.51
CA VAL A 180 -5.86 10.33 -20.48
C VAL A 180 -5.55 8.95 -19.92
N ARG A 181 -6.55 8.08 -19.87
CA ARG A 181 -6.40 6.69 -19.44
C ARG A 181 -7.03 5.77 -20.47
N LEU A 182 -6.28 4.78 -20.88
CA LEU A 182 -6.74 3.70 -21.75
C LEU A 182 -6.53 2.39 -21.01
N GLY A 183 -7.54 1.56 -20.98
CA GLY A 183 -7.46 0.23 -20.36
C GLY A 183 -8.08 -0.81 -21.27
N LEU A 184 -7.42 -1.97 -21.39
CA LEU A 184 -7.93 -3.15 -22.07
C LEU A 184 -7.64 -4.39 -21.23
N ALA A 185 -8.64 -5.24 -21.06
CA ALA A 185 -8.45 -6.55 -20.44
C ALA A 185 -9.31 -7.59 -21.18
N HIS A 186 -8.69 -8.66 -21.59
CA HIS A 186 -9.34 -9.78 -22.28
C HIS A 186 -8.98 -11.08 -21.56
N TYR A 187 -10.00 -11.85 -21.20
CA TYR A 187 -9.91 -13.15 -20.53
C TYR A 187 -10.73 -14.16 -21.32
N GLN A 188 -10.11 -15.25 -21.72
CA GLN A 188 -10.77 -16.29 -22.53
C GLN A 188 -10.24 -17.68 -22.21
N LYS A 189 -11.14 -18.67 -22.17
CA LYS A 189 -10.78 -20.08 -22.33
C LYS A 189 -10.48 -20.34 -23.79
N ILE A 190 -9.24 -20.73 -24.10
CA ILE A 190 -8.80 -21.13 -25.45
C ILE A 190 -8.93 -22.64 -25.67
N ALA A 191 -9.08 -23.41 -24.58
CA ALA A 191 -9.43 -24.82 -24.56
C ALA A 191 -10.17 -25.14 -23.24
N PRO A 192 -10.83 -26.31 -23.09
CA PRO A 192 -11.61 -26.65 -21.90
C PRO A 192 -10.82 -26.53 -20.57
N ARG A 193 -9.50 -26.77 -20.61
CA ARG A 193 -8.60 -26.73 -19.45
C ARG A 193 -7.53 -25.65 -19.55
N LEU A 194 -7.60 -24.76 -20.54
CA LEU A 194 -6.58 -23.75 -20.79
C LEU A 194 -7.22 -22.39 -21.01
N GLY A 195 -6.82 -21.42 -20.20
CA GLY A 195 -7.25 -20.05 -20.32
C GLY A 195 -6.07 -19.10 -20.50
N LEU A 196 -6.28 -18.04 -21.27
CA LEU A 196 -5.34 -16.97 -21.54
C LEU A 196 -5.96 -15.64 -21.13
N HIS A 197 -5.15 -14.74 -20.57
CA HIS A 197 -5.54 -13.34 -20.42
C HIS A 197 -4.43 -12.40 -20.90
N VAL A 198 -4.87 -11.27 -21.44
CA VAL A 198 -4.02 -10.12 -21.77
C VAL A 198 -4.71 -8.89 -21.23
N ALA A 199 -4.00 -8.10 -20.42
CA ALA A 199 -4.52 -6.86 -19.89
C ALA A 199 -3.45 -5.78 -19.95
N GLY A 200 -3.85 -4.52 -20.16
CA GLY A 200 -2.92 -3.40 -20.19
C GLY A 200 -3.61 -2.08 -19.89
N ASN A 201 -2.84 -1.15 -19.36
CA ASN A 201 -3.26 0.22 -19.10
C ASN A 201 -2.21 1.19 -19.66
N TYR A 202 -2.69 2.32 -20.13
CA TYR A 202 -1.91 3.51 -20.43
C TYR A 202 -2.49 4.69 -19.65
N HIS A 203 -1.64 5.49 -19.03
CA HIS A 203 -2.02 6.69 -18.32
C HIS A 203 -1.05 7.82 -18.65
N ARG A 204 -1.61 8.97 -19.03
CA ARG A 204 -0.87 10.21 -19.21
C ARG A 204 -1.59 11.35 -18.49
N ASN A 205 -0.82 12.21 -17.86
CA ASN A 205 -1.30 13.44 -17.22
C ASN A 205 -0.24 14.54 -17.37
N ASP A 206 -0.65 15.75 -17.73
CA ASP A 206 0.29 16.87 -17.95
C ASP A 206 0.80 17.51 -16.64
N GLY A 207 0.35 17.01 -15.46
CA GLY A 207 0.73 17.53 -14.15
C GLY A 207 -0.13 18.68 -13.64
N PHE A 208 -0.10 18.88 -12.33
CA PHE A 208 -0.91 19.85 -11.60
C PHE A 208 -0.12 21.11 -11.23
N PHE A 209 1.18 20.97 -10.98
CA PHE A 209 2.02 22.02 -10.41
C PHE A 209 3.01 22.54 -11.46
N ARG A 210 3.04 23.84 -11.63
CA ARG A 210 3.96 24.52 -12.55
C ARG A 210 5.17 25.01 -11.76
N ASN A 211 6.36 24.66 -12.23
CA ASN A 211 7.61 25.27 -11.78
C ASN A 211 7.73 26.64 -12.43
N ILE A 212 7.70 27.70 -11.62
CA ILE A 212 7.69 29.09 -12.12
C ILE A 212 9.04 29.51 -12.69
N TYR A 213 10.14 28.88 -12.27
CA TYR A 213 11.48 29.14 -12.80
C TYR A 213 11.64 28.61 -14.24
N THR A 214 11.28 27.36 -14.45
CA THR A 214 11.44 26.70 -15.77
C THR A 214 10.25 26.93 -16.70
N GLY A 215 9.10 27.39 -16.18
CA GLY A 215 7.85 27.50 -16.90
C GLY A 215 7.18 26.16 -17.23
N LYS A 216 7.79 25.02 -16.88
CA LYS A 216 7.28 23.66 -17.18
C LYS A 216 6.46 23.09 -16.03
N LYS A 217 5.70 22.03 -16.30
CA LYS A 217 5.06 21.22 -15.26
C LYS A 217 6.12 20.41 -14.52
N ALA A 218 5.94 20.30 -13.19
CA ALA A 218 6.88 19.61 -12.31
C ALA A 218 6.49 18.17 -12.02
N ASP A 219 5.24 17.77 -12.28
CA ASP A 219 4.65 16.50 -11.86
C ASP A 219 3.85 15.81 -12.98
N ASP A 220 4.24 16.02 -14.23
CA ASP A 220 3.70 15.27 -15.37
C ASP A 220 3.95 13.77 -15.20
N LEU A 221 3.06 12.94 -15.76
CA LEU A 221 3.13 11.49 -15.67
C LEU A 221 2.81 10.84 -17.00
N GLN A 222 3.57 9.84 -17.36
CA GLN A 222 3.25 8.88 -18.40
C GLN A 222 3.61 7.48 -17.91
N SER A 223 2.65 6.56 -17.96
CA SER A 223 2.87 5.15 -17.58
C SER A 223 2.14 4.21 -18.53
N ALA A 224 2.70 3.04 -18.70
CA ALA A 224 2.10 1.95 -19.45
C ALA A 224 2.45 0.63 -18.78
N ASN A 225 1.47 -0.27 -18.70
CA ASN A 225 1.71 -1.63 -18.24
C ASN A 225 0.99 -2.63 -19.12
N VAL A 226 1.56 -3.81 -19.20
CA VAL A 226 0.97 -4.97 -19.89
C VAL A 226 1.14 -6.18 -18.98
N LYS A 227 0.08 -6.92 -18.82
CA LYS A 227 0.06 -8.20 -18.12
C LYS A 227 -0.46 -9.30 -19.05
N VAL A 228 0.27 -10.40 -19.12
CA VAL A 228 -0.11 -11.61 -19.83
C VAL A 228 -0.10 -12.76 -18.85
N GLY A 229 -1.11 -13.63 -18.91
CA GLY A 229 -1.13 -14.79 -18.04
C GLY A 229 -1.86 -15.97 -18.66
N LEU A 230 -1.42 -17.13 -18.24
CA LEU A 230 -1.93 -18.43 -18.64
C LEU A 230 -2.41 -19.16 -17.38
N ALA A 231 -3.57 -19.80 -17.46
CA ALA A 231 -4.05 -20.72 -16.44
C ALA A 231 -4.38 -22.07 -17.12
N TRP A 232 -3.77 -23.12 -16.60
CA TRP A 232 -3.88 -24.47 -17.16
C TRP A 232 -4.24 -25.48 -16.08
N GLN A 233 -5.37 -26.14 -16.25
CA GLN A 233 -5.74 -27.32 -15.46
C GLN A 233 -5.05 -28.54 -16.05
N ALA A 234 -3.80 -28.79 -15.61
CA ALA A 234 -2.94 -29.85 -16.13
C ALA A 234 -3.54 -31.24 -15.87
N ALA A 235 -4.20 -31.42 -14.71
CA ALA A 235 -4.95 -32.61 -14.32
C ALA A 235 -6.16 -32.17 -13.46
N PRO A 236 -7.11 -33.07 -13.11
CA PRO A 236 -8.28 -32.73 -12.30
C PRO A 236 -7.94 -32.00 -10.97
N LEU A 237 -6.84 -32.36 -10.34
CA LEU A 237 -6.40 -31.80 -9.05
C LEU A 237 -5.24 -30.80 -9.20
N TRP A 238 -4.68 -30.61 -10.39
CA TRP A 238 -3.52 -29.75 -10.63
C TRP A 238 -3.86 -28.57 -11.51
N THR A 239 -3.58 -27.38 -11.02
CA THR A 239 -3.70 -26.12 -11.77
C THR A 239 -2.37 -25.39 -11.76
N MET A 240 -1.93 -24.94 -12.93
CA MET A 240 -0.80 -24.05 -13.09
C MET A 240 -1.29 -22.66 -13.51
N ARG A 241 -0.71 -21.62 -12.93
CA ARG A 241 -0.90 -20.23 -13.35
C ARG A 241 0.46 -19.59 -13.62
N LEU A 242 0.60 -18.96 -14.77
CA LEU A 242 1.76 -18.15 -15.13
C LEU A 242 1.29 -16.73 -15.35
N ASN A 243 1.94 -15.76 -14.74
CA ASN A 243 1.67 -14.34 -14.91
C ASN A 243 2.97 -13.62 -15.22
N VAL A 244 2.97 -12.76 -16.23
CA VAL A 244 4.08 -11.87 -16.58
C VAL A 244 3.54 -10.45 -16.65
N LEU A 245 4.14 -9.53 -15.90
CA LEU A 245 3.80 -8.11 -15.86
C LEU A 245 5.01 -7.29 -16.28
N PHE A 246 4.82 -6.38 -17.22
CA PHE A 246 5.75 -5.31 -17.55
C PHE A 246 5.11 -3.96 -17.21
N ASP A 247 5.83 -3.10 -16.48
CA ASP A 247 5.42 -1.73 -16.13
C ASP A 247 6.52 -0.75 -16.52
N HIS A 248 6.14 0.29 -17.26
CA HIS A 248 6.99 1.42 -17.62
C HIS A 248 6.36 2.71 -17.09
N SER A 249 7.16 3.57 -16.46
CA SER A 249 6.70 4.86 -15.97
C SER A 249 7.78 5.92 -16.13
N THR A 250 7.39 7.09 -16.65
CA THR A 250 8.16 8.32 -16.64
C THR A 250 7.34 9.43 -16.03
N GLN A 251 7.95 10.26 -15.20
CA GLN A 251 7.27 11.38 -14.57
C GLN A 251 8.24 12.51 -14.25
N GLY A 252 7.73 13.73 -14.20
CA GLY A 252 8.29 14.78 -13.40
C GLY A 252 8.21 14.42 -11.92
N GLY A 253 8.88 15.15 -11.07
CA GLY A 253 8.83 14.78 -9.65
C GLY A 253 9.20 15.92 -8.72
N TYR A 254 8.85 15.68 -7.47
CA TYR A 254 9.23 16.53 -6.35
C TYR A 254 8.72 17.98 -6.50
N PRO A 255 7.39 18.18 -6.68
CA PRO A 255 6.80 19.50 -6.84
C PRO A 255 6.70 20.24 -5.50
N TYR A 256 7.86 20.43 -4.86
CA TYR A 256 7.97 21.05 -3.56
C TYR A 256 8.11 22.56 -3.70
N GLY A 257 7.35 23.30 -2.89
CA GLY A 257 7.50 24.74 -2.71
C GLY A 257 7.88 25.07 -1.27
N LEU A 258 8.43 26.26 -1.03
CA LEU A 258 8.70 26.75 0.31
C LEU A 258 7.40 26.81 1.12
N TYR A 259 7.47 26.37 2.36
CA TYR A 259 6.34 26.33 3.27
C TYR A 259 6.53 27.34 4.42
N HIS A 260 5.53 28.18 4.59
CA HIS A 260 5.41 29.16 5.65
C HIS A 260 4.49 28.62 6.75
N ALA A 261 5.06 28.36 7.91
CA ALA A 261 4.31 27.77 9.02
C ALA A 261 3.36 28.75 9.72
N ASP A 262 3.63 30.05 9.60
CA ASP A 262 2.89 31.12 10.29
C ASP A 262 1.47 31.29 9.71
N ASP A 263 1.32 31.13 8.41
CA ASP A 263 0.04 31.24 7.70
C ASP A 263 -0.41 29.92 7.03
N ASN A 264 0.34 28.83 7.23
CA ASN A 264 0.09 27.50 6.64
C ASN A 264 -0.01 27.54 5.09
N THR A 265 0.83 28.35 4.45
CA THR A 265 0.86 28.46 2.98
C THR A 265 2.08 27.75 2.38
N THR A 266 1.95 27.30 1.16
CA THR A 266 3.04 26.73 0.35
C THR A 266 3.18 27.57 -0.90
N GLU A 267 4.38 28.04 -1.18
CA GLU A 267 4.70 28.77 -2.40
C GLU A 267 4.55 27.91 -3.66
N ALA A 268 4.61 28.53 -4.82
CA ALA A 268 4.73 27.83 -6.09
C ALA A 268 6.07 27.09 -6.15
N VAL A 269 6.11 25.98 -6.89
CA VAL A 269 7.37 25.26 -7.20
C VAL A 269 8.31 26.20 -7.96
N ASN A 270 9.54 26.36 -7.44
CA ASN A 270 10.49 27.35 -7.96
C ASN A 270 11.94 26.85 -7.80
N TYR A 271 12.36 25.94 -8.69
CA TYR A 271 13.72 25.41 -8.70
C TYR A 271 14.28 25.38 -10.15
N ASN A 272 15.61 25.43 -10.27
CA ASN A 272 16.27 25.70 -11.55
C ASN A 272 16.47 24.45 -12.43
N ARG A 273 16.59 23.24 -11.86
CA ARG A 273 16.84 22.00 -12.61
C ARG A 273 15.60 21.10 -12.62
N TYR A 274 15.28 20.51 -13.78
CA TYR A 274 14.15 19.60 -13.91
C TYR A 274 14.39 18.31 -13.14
N SER A 275 13.49 18.02 -12.19
CA SER A 275 13.47 16.78 -11.43
C SER A 275 12.57 15.75 -12.11
N SER A 276 13.04 14.51 -12.23
CA SER A 276 12.28 13.46 -12.92
C SER A 276 12.59 12.06 -12.37
N TYR A 277 11.69 11.15 -12.67
CA TYR A 277 11.82 9.72 -12.32
C TYR A 277 11.38 8.85 -13.49
N ARG A 278 12.16 7.82 -13.79
CA ARG A 278 11.84 6.79 -14.78
C ARG A 278 12.02 5.41 -14.19
N ARG A 279 11.11 4.50 -14.50
CA ARG A 279 11.14 3.11 -14.01
C ARG A 279 10.69 2.13 -15.07
N ASN A 280 11.36 0.94 -15.09
CA ASN A 280 10.90 -0.26 -15.76
C ASN A 280 10.84 -1.39 -14.74
N VAL A 281 9.79 -2.18 -14.75
CA VAL A 281 9.63 -3.38 -13.90
C VAL A 281 9.16 -4.53 -14.76
N LEU A 282 9.86 -5.66 -14.69
CA LEU A 282 9.43 -6.95 -15.22
C LEU A 282 9.22 -7.89 -14.03
N SER A 283 8.02 -8.45 -13.92
CA SER A 283 7.71 -9.45 -12.89
C SER A 283 7.11 -10.68 -13.57
N ALA A 284 7.57 -11.86 -13.19
CA ALA A 284 7.04 -13.13 -13.66
C ALA A 284 6.81 -14.06 -12.46
N GLY A 285 5.65 -14.70 -12.42
CA GLY A 285 5.28 -15.63 -11.37
C GLY A 285 4.64 -16.88 -11.93
N MET A 286 5.09 -18.04 -11.47
CA MET A 286 4.50 -19.33 -11.78
C MET A 286 4.02 -19.97 -10.49
N ASN A 287 2.76 -20.33 -10.48
CA ASN A 287 2.09 -20.97 -9.36
C ASN A 287 1.58 -22.35 -9.76
N TRP A 288 1.95 -23.37 -9.03
CA TRP A 288 1.41 -24.72 -9.11
C TRP A 288 0.56 -25.01 -7.89
N LEU A 289 -0.69 -25.36 -8.10
CA LEU A 289 -1.66 -25.67 -7.06
C LEU A 289 -2.19 -27.08 -7.26
N TYR A 290 -1.99 -27.92 -6.24
CA TYR A 290 -2.64 -29.22 -6.09
C TYR A 290 -3.75 -29.13 -5.04
N LYS A 291 -4.95 -29.55 -5.38
CA LYS A 291 -6.10 -29.62 -4.47
C LYS A 291 -6.54 -31.06 -4.29
N GLY A 292 -5.88 -31.78 -3.36
CA GLY A 292 -6.26 -33.14 -2.99
C GLY A 292 -7.25 -33.15 -1.83
N GLU A 293 -7.80 -34.33 -1.54
CA GLU A 293 -8.79 -34.53 -0.47
C GLU A 293 -8.17 -34.45 0.93
N ALA A 294 -6.91 -34.86 1.11
CA ALA A 294 -6.21 -34.85 2.37
C ALA A 294 -5.43 -33.54 2.62
N PHE A 295 -4.83 -33.00 1.58
CA PHE A 295 -4.05 -31.77 1.66
C PHE A 295 -4.02 -31.00 0.34
N HIS A 296 -3.74 -29.73 0.43
CA HIS A 296 -3.41 -28.87 -0.70
C HIS A 296 -1.90 -28.58 -0.70
N PHE A 297 -1.29 -28.62 -1.87
CA PHE A 297 0.09 -28.19 -2.07
C PHE A 297 0.13 -26.99 -3.01
N ASN A 298 0.96 -26.02 -2.67
CA ASN A 298 1.19 -24.86 -3.50
C ASN A 298 2.69 -24.58 -3.65
N ALA A 299 3.15 -24.39 -4.87
CA ALA A 299 4.50 -23.95 -5.19
C ALA A 299 4.46 -22.65 -5.97
N GLN A 300 5.05 -21.60 -5.41
CA GLN A 300 5.12 -20.26 -6.03
C GLN A 300 6.57 -19.93 -6.36
N THR A 301 6.90 -19.86 -7.65
CA THR A 301 8.16 -19.34 -8.16
C THR A 301 7.95 -17.89 -8.61
N SER A 302 8.86 -17.00 -8.24
CA SER A 302 8.74 -15.59 -8.61
C SER A 302 10.08 -15.03 -9.07
N PHE A 303 10.02 -14.23 -10.12
CA PHE A 303 11.14 -13.46 -10.66
C PHE A 303 10.73 -12.01 -10.79
N GLN A 304 11.60 -11.08 -10.40
CA GLN A 304 11.40 -9.66 -10.60
C GLN A 304 12.72 -9.00 -11.01
N HIS A 305 12.64 -8.16 -12.02
CA HIS A 305 13.73 -7.27 -12.41
C HIS A 305 13.20 -5.85 -12.52
N SER A 306 13.82 -4.91 -11.83
CA SER A 306 13.50 -3.49 -11.95
C SER A 306 14.74 -2.67 -12.20
N LYS A 307 14.55 -1.59 -12.97
CA LYS A 307 15.57 -0.57 -13.22
C LYS A 307 14.90 0.79 -13.17
N ASP A 308 15.41 1.65 -12.31
CA ASP A 308 14.94 3.02 -12.23
C ASP A 308 16.07 4.04 -12.32
N LYS A 309 15.71 5.28 -12.59
CA LYS A 309 16.60 6.42 -12.59
C LYS A 309 15.84 7.66 -12.12
N GLN A 310 16.44 8.35 -11.17
CA GLN A 310 15.95 9.59 -10.59
C GLN A 310 16.93 10.72 -10.86
N TYR A 311 16.39 11.88 -11.15
CA TYR A 311 17.09 13.15 -11.18
C TYR A 311 16.35 14.08 -10.22
N ILE A 312 17.05 14.74 -9.32
CA ILE A 312 16.45 15.60 -8.33
C ILE A 312 17.29 16.84 -8.04
N ASP A 313 16.65 17.98 -8.19
CA ASP A 313 17.12 19.26 -7.67
C ASP A 313 16.88 19.25 -6.16
N GLN A 314 17.94 19.03 -5.39
CA GLN A 314 17.82 18.71 -3.96
C GLN A 314 17.74 19.93 -3.07
N ASP A 315 18.09 21.11 -3.55
CA ASP A 315 17.88 22.34 -2.81
C ASP A 315 16.47 22.94 -3.00
N PHE A 316 15.74 22.50 -4.04
CA PHE A 316 14.37 22.92 -4.39
C PHE A 316 14.21 24.45 -4.51
N MET A 317 15.28 25.14 -4.92
CA MET A 317 15.36 26.59 -5.02
C MET A 317 15.86 27.05 -6.40
N PRO A 318 15.74 28.36 -6.75
CA PRO A 318 16.32 28.90 -7.97
C PRO A 318 17.85 28.88 -8.02
N ARG A 319 18.51 28.65 -6.89
CA ARG A 319 19.97 28.57 -6.78
C ARG A 319 20.46 27.20 -7.25
N ASP A 320 21.58 27.16 -7.95
CA ASP A 320 22.18 25.92 -8.41
C ASP A 320 23.26 25.46 -7.41
N LEU A 321 22.83 24.82 -6.32
CA LEU A 321 23.72 24.37 -5.25
C LEU A 321 24.13 22.92 -5.42
N PHE A 322 23.18 22.02 -5.52
CA PHE A 322 23.44 20.60 -5.68
C PHE A 322 22.32 19.84 -6.35
N PHE A 323 22.71 18.89 -7.17
CA PHE A 323 21.84 18.05 -7.96
C PHE A 323 22.19 16.58 -7.73
N THR A 324 21.20 15.71 -7.57
CA THR A 324 21.45 14.29 -7.33
C THR A 324 20.86 13.43 -8.42
N ILE A 325 21.65 12.46 -8.89
CA ILE A 325 21.29 11.43 -9.84
C ILE A 325 21.34 10.09 -9.12
N THR A 326 20.24 9.36 -9.08
CA THR A 326 20.19 8.03 -8.49
C THR A 326 19.73 7.02 -9.52
N GLY A 327 20.38 5.86 -9.56
CA GLY A 327 19.96 4.72 -10.37
C GLY A 327 19.93 3.45 -9.53
N LEU A 328 18.78 2.78 -9.47
CA LEU A 328 18.62 1.51 -8.78
C LEU A 328 18.30 0.41 -9.79
N LYS A 329 18.99 -0.73 -9.64
CA LYS A 329 18.65 -1.99 -10.31
C LYS A 329 18.40 -3.04 -9.25
N GLN A 330 17.32 -3.77 -9.38
CA GLN A 330 16.98 -4.91 -8.52
C GLN A 330 16.78 -6.14 -9.38
N THR A 331 17.30 -7.27 -8.92
CA THR A 331 16.90 -8.60 -9.37
C THR A 331 16.48 -9.40 -8.14
N LEU A 332 15.29 -9.96 -8.15
CA LEU A 332 14.74 -10.79 -7.07
C LEU A 332 14.25 -12.11 -7.66
N VAL A 333 14.67 -13.21 -7.05
CA VAL A 333 14.13 -14.56 -7.30
C VAL A 333 13.65 -15.11 -5.97
N SER A 334 12.48 -15.70 -5.95
CA SER A 334 11.97 -16.38 -4.75
C SER A 334 11.21 -17.65 -5.09
N GLN A 335 11.28 -18.60 -4.15
CA GLN A 335 10.54 -19.85 -4.20
C GLN A 335 9.83 -20.06 -2.86
N GLU A 336 8.56 -20.40 -2.91
CA GLU A 336 7.79 -20.77 -1.73
C GLU A 336 7.05 -22.09 -1.99
N PHE A 337 7.15 -23.00 -1.03
CA PHE A 337 6.37 -24.23 -0.97
C PHE A 337 5.46 -24.17 0.23
N THR A 338 4.19 -24.49 0.04
CA THR A 338 3.19 -24.48 1.10
C THR A 338 2.38 -25.76 1.02
N LEU A 339 2.24 -26.43 2.14
CA LEU A 339 1.33 -27.54 2.36
C LEU A 339 0.29 -27.12 3.40
N ARG A 340 -0.96 -27.44 3.18
CA ARG A 340 -2.03 -27.21 4.15
C ARG A 340 -3.01 -28.36 4.16
N SER A 341 -3.63 -28.64 5.32
CA SER A 341 -4.72 -29.58 5.40
C SER A 341 -5.87 -29.18 4.45
N ALA A 342 -6.51 -30.15 3.82
CA ALA A 342 -7.75 -29.90 3.12
C ALA A 342 -8.83 -29.47 4.13
N ASN A 343 -9.81 -28.69 3.65
CA ASN A 343 -10.93 -28.22 4.46
C ASN A 343 -11.94 -29.38 4.56
N ASN A 344 -11.77 -30.26 5.53
CA ASN A 344 -12.63 -31.38 5.87
C ASN A 344 -13.06 -31.23 7.34
N ASP A 345 -14.06 -31.97 7.78
CA ASP A 345 -14.67 -31.89 9.12
C ASP A 345 -13.74 -32.30 10.29
N CYS A 346 -12.40 -32.21 10.07
CA CYS A 346 -11.41 -32.48 11.09
C CYS A 346 -11.27 -31.33 12.08
N ARG A 347 -11.04 -31.66 13.37
CA ARG A 347 -10.76 -30.64 14.40
C ARG A 347 -9.39 -29.99 14.29
N TYR A 348 -8.51 -30.57 13.49
CA TYR A 348 -7.14 -30.10 13.34
C TYR A 348 -6.86 -29.68 11.93
N HIS A 349 -6.51 -28.41 11.76
CA HIS A 349 -6.12 -27.78 10.51
C HIS A 349 -4.69 -27.26 10.65
N TRP A 350 -3.93 -27.32 9.59
CA TRP A 350 -2.55 -26.87 9.62
C TRP A 350 -2.10 -26.31 8.28
N ILE A 351 -1.12 -25.42 8.34
CA ILE A 351 -0.36 -24.94 7.21
C ILE A 351 1.13 -24.97 7.58
N THR A 352 1.95 -25.51 6.70
CA THR A 352 3.41 -25.50 6.82
C THR A 352 4.02 -25.05 5.51
N GLY A 353 5.18 -24.41 5.55
CA GLY A 353 5.85 -24.00 4.34
C GLY A 353 7.31 -23.70 4.52
N ALA A 354 7.98 -23.61 3.38
CA ALA A 354 9.37 -23.19 3.24
C ALA A 354 9.47 -22.09 2.19
N PHE A 355 10.23 -21.06 2.49
CA PHE A 355 10.46 -19.91 1.63
C PHE A 355 11.96 -19.66 1.47
N GLY A 356 12.40 -19.34 0.26
CA GLY A 356 13.75 -18.93 -0.03
C GLY A 356 13.79 -17.81 -1.05
N PHE A 357 14.77 -16.92 -0.96
CA PHE A 357 14.95 -15.84 -1.91
C PHE A 357 16.42 -15.45 -2.09
N TYR A 358 16.69 -14.89 -3.26
CA TYR A 358 17.90 -14.17 -3.57
C TYR A 358 17.53 -12.81 -4.17
N GLN A 359 18.07 -11.76 -3.59
CA GLN A 359 17.90 -10.38 -4.06
C GLN A 359 19.27 -9.76 -4.31
N LYS A 360 19.45 -9.11 -5.46
CA LYS A 360 20.61 -8.28 -5.74
C LYS A 360 20.14 -6.86 -6.01
N LEU A 361 20.64 -5.92 -5.22
CA LEU A 361 20.44 -4.49 -5.40
C LEU A 361 21.75 -3.85 -5.87
N ASN A 362 21.69 -3.11 -6.98
CA ASN A 362 22.78 -2.26 -7.42
C ASN A 362 22.26 -0.83 -7.40
N ASN A 363 22.80 0.01 -6.52
CA ASN A 363 22.42 1.39 -6.37
C ASN A 363 23.61 2.29 -6.72
N ALA A 364 23.39 3.29 -7.60
CA ALA A 364 24.35 4.29 -7.95
C ALA A 364 23.79 5.66 -7.57
N VAL A 365 24.51 6.42 -6.76
CA VAL A 365 24.11 7.76 -6.33
C VAL A 365 25.24 8.73 -6.64
N GLU A 366 24.98 9.70 -7.49
CA GLU A 366 25.90 10.79 -7.77
C GLU A 366 25.31 12.10 -7.27
N THR A 367 25.96 12.75 -6.34
CA THR A 367 25.63 14.10 -5.90
C THR A 367 26.63 15.09 -6.46
N GLN A 368 26.14 16.02 -7.26
CA GLN A 368 26.89 17.12 -7.86
C GLN A 368 26.76 18.34 -6.98
N PHE A 369 27.86 18.83 -6.44
CA PHE A 369 27.98 20.08 -5.71
C PHE A 369 28.50 21.14 -6.68
N ILE A 370 27.60 21.99 -7.15
CA ILE A 370 27.91 22.96 -8.22
C ILE A 370 28.88 24.02 -7.71
N THR A 371 28.68 24.46 -6.48
CA THR A 371 29.67 25.24 -5.75
C THR A 371 29.99 24.44 -4.49
N PRO A 372 31.19 23.84 -4.36
CA PRO A 372 32.50 24.14 -4.92
C PRO A 372 33.00 23.30 -6.10
N ASP A 373 32.18 22.94 -7.08
CA ASP A 373 32.57 22.33 -8.35
C ASP A 373 33.11 20.89 -8.28
N TYR A 374 32.40 20.00 -7.59
CA TYR A 374 32.75 18.59 -7.58
C TYR A 374 31.50 17.67 -7.52
N ALA A 375 31.70 16.43 -7.94
CA ALA A 375 30.71 15.36 -7.78
C ALA A 375 31.25 14.19 -6.95
N THR A 376 30.32 13.51 -6.27
CA THR A 376 30.62 12.31 -5.48
C THR A 376 29.77 11.14 -5.95
N PRO A 377 30.21 10.39 -6.98
CA PRO A 377 29.55 9.14 -7.34
C PRO A 377 29.84 8.04 -6.30
N LYS A 378 28.79 7.31 -5.93
CA LYS A 378 28.82 6.19 -4.99
C LYS A 378 28.10 5.01 -5.60
N PHE A 379 28.68 3.84 -5.48
CA PHE A 379 28.16 2.59 -6.02
C PHE A 379 28.00 1.58 -4.90
N TYR A 380 26.84 0.94 -4.85
CA TYR A 380 26.49 -0.06 -3.85
C TYR A 380 26.03 -1.33 -4.58
N ASP A 381 26.63 -2.45 -4.24
CA ASP A 381 26.22 -3.79 -4.68
C ASP A 381 25.88 -4.62 -3.45
N SER A 382 24.57 -4.82 -3.22
CA SER A 382 24.03 -5.38 -2.00
C SER A 382 23.34 -6.73 -2.30
N PRO A 383 24.10 -7.85 -2.40
CA PRO A 383 23.50 -9.18 -2.50
C PRO A 383 22.91 -9.59 -1.18
N THR A 384 21.66 -10.04 -1.20
CA THR A 384 20.94 -10.55 -0.03
C THR A 384 20.33 -11.90 -0.37
N TRP A 385 20.46 -12.88 0.52
CA TRP A 385 19.70 -14.11 0.42
C TRP A 385 19.17 -14.52 1.78
N GLY A 386 18.08 -15.25 1.77
CA GLY A 386 17.47 -15.72 2.99
C GLY A 386 16.55 -16.91 2.76
N GLY A 387 16.23 -17.55 3.85
CA GLY A 387 15.29 -18.66 3.88
C GLY A 387 14.48 -18.67 5.15
N ALA A 388 13.33 -19.31 5.10
CA ALA A 388 12.46 -19.46 6.24
C ALA A 388 11.68 -20.78 6.20
N ILE A 389 11.35 -21.28 7.36
CA ILE A 389 10.39 -22.36 7.57
C ILE A 389 9.30 -21.86 8.51
N TYR A 390 8.06 -22.25 8.26
CA TYR A 390 6.94 -21.86 9.09
C TYR A 390 5.89 -22.94 9.22
N HIS A 391 5.20 -22.92 10.36
CA HIS A 391 4.08 -23.80 10.64
C HIS A 391 3.03 -23.05 11.44
N GLN A 392 1.75 -23.31 11.16
CA GLN A 392 0.63 -22.89 11.98
C GLN A 392 -0.34 -24.05 12.13
N SER A 393 -0.67 -24.37 13.36
CA SER A 393 -1.70 -25.32 13.75
C SER A 393 -2.94 -24.53 14.17
N THR A 394 -4.10 -24.97 13.75
CA THR A 394 -5.41 -24.48 14.23
C THR A 394 -6.17 -25.68 14.75
N TYR A 395 -6.65 -25.62 15.99
CA TYR A 395 -7.38 -26.69 16.63
C TYR A 395 -8.76 -26.18 17.11
N ASP A 396 -9.79 -26.95 16.78
CA ASP A 396 -11.15 -26.71 17.20
C ASP A 396 -11.36 -27.30 18.60
N LEU A 397 -11.13 -26.45 19.63
CA LEU A 397 -11.31 -26.82 21.04
C LEU A 397 -12.76 -27.26 21.31
N THR A 398 -13.70 -26.55 20.71
CA THR A 398 -15.12 -26.93 20.66
C THR A 398 -15.63 -26.67 19.23
N LYS A 399 -16.91 -26.91 18.94
CA LYS A 399 -17.52 -26.57 17.65
C LYS A 399 -17.51 -25.07 17.34
N THR A 400 -17.28 -24.24 18.35
CA THR A 400 -17.38 -22.78 18.24
C THR A 400 -16.14 -22.03 18.73
N LEU A 401 -15.25 -22.71 19.46
CA LEU A 401 -14.02 -22.14 19.99
C LEU A 401 -12.81 -22.74 19.26
N HIS A 402 -12.03 -21.89 18.62
CA HIS A 402 -10.87 -22.25 17.80
C HIS A 402 -9.62 -21.57 18.35
N ALA A 403 -8.53 -22.32 18.45
CA ALA A 403 -7.21 -21.80 18.82
C ALA A 403 -6.21 -22.05 17.72
N ALA A 404 -5.41 -21.05 17.38
CA ALA A 404 -4.33 -21.17 16.40
C ALA A 404 -2.99 -20.75 17.01
N VAL A 405 -1.95 -21.55 16.76
CA VAL A 405 -0.55 -21.28 17.15
C VAL A 405 0.31 -21.38 15.91
N GLY A 406 1.05 -20.33 15.62
CA GLY A 406 1.96 -20.29 14.49
C GLY A 406 3.38 -19.89 14.91
N LEU A 407 4.35 -20.41 14.20
CA LEU A 407 5.77 -20.11 14.39
C LEU A 407 6.47 -20.07 13.04
N ARG A 408 7.35 -19.09 12.87
CA ARG A 408 8.25 -18.99 11.73
C ARG A 408 9.66 -18.67 12.21
N TYR A 409 10.63 -19.30 11.57
CA TYR A 409 12.04 -18.98 11.70
C TYR A 409 12.55 -18.46 10.36
N ASP A 410 13.13 -17.27 10.37
CA ASP A 410 13.79 -16.66 9.22
C ASP A 410 15.30 -16.54 9.48
N TYR A 411 16.10 -16.80 8.44
CA TYR A 411 17.52 -16.52 8.39
C TYR A 411 17.83 -15.69 7.14
N GLU A 412 18.58 -14.60 7.31
CA GLU A 412 19.00 -13.74 6.20
C GLU A 412 20.49 -13.39 6.31
N ARG A 413 21.13 -13.30 5.14
CA ARG A 413 22.50 -12.78 5.00
C ARG A 413 22.48 -11.63 4.01
N VAL A 414 22.99 -10.48 4.45
CA VAL A 414 23.10 -9.24 3.68
C VAL A 414 24.57 -8.95 3.45
N GLY A 415 24.99 -8.84 2.20
CA GLY A 415 26.31 -8.39 1.81
C GLY A 415 26.25 -6.94 1.38
N GLU A 416 27.38 -6.24 1.45
CA GLU A 416 27.53 -4.89 0.93
C GLU A 416 28.92 -4.73 0.34
N ASN A 417 28.99 -4.32 -0.95
CA ASN A 417 30.17 -3.86 -1.61
C ASN A 417 29.95 -2.40 -1.99
N TYR A 418 30.77 -1.51 -1.46
CA TYR A 418 30.65 -0.08 -1.63
C TYR A 418 31.90 0.51 -2.23
N GLU A 419 31.72 1.43 -3.18
CA GLU A 419 32.76 2.23 -3.78
C GLU A 419 32.30 3.68 -3.84
N ALA A 420 33.17 4.61 -3.42
CA ALA A 420 32.94 6.04 -3.56
C ALA A 420 34.10 6.70 -4.32
N ASN A 421 33.72 7.62 -5.17
CA ASN A 421 34.63 8.38 -6.00
C ASN A 421 34.34 9.88 -5.86
N LYS A 422 35.28 10.70 -6.29
CA LYS A 422 35.13 12.16 -6.38
C LYS A 422 35.79 12.65 -7.66
N TYR A 423 35.13 13.57 -8.36
CA TYR A 423 35.74 14.26 -9.52
C TYR A 423 35.29 15.73 -9.54
N THR A 424 36.09 16.55 -10.25
CA THR A 424 35.80 17.98 -10.48
C THR A 424 34.83 18.10 -11.66
N LEU A 425 33.68 18.78 -11.48
CA LEU A 425 32.63 18.86 -12.49
C LEU A 425 33.11 19.55 -13.80
N SER A 426 33.84 20.66 -13.68
CA SER A 426 34.38 21.40 -14.84
C SER A 426 35.43 20.62 -15.62
N VAL A 427 36.13 19.66 -14.99
CA VAL A 427 37.13 18.77 -15.62
C VAL A 427 36.53 17.46 -16.13
N GLY A 428 35.44 17.01 -15.48
CA GLY A 428 34.77 15.78 -15.81
C GLY A 428 35.44 14.52 -15.26
N GLN A 429 35.08 13.36 -15.80
CA GLN A 429 35.50 12.04 -15.30
C GLN A 429 37.03 11.80 -15.39
N SER A 430 37.77 12.57 -16.16
CA SER A 430 39.23 12.48 -16.19
C SER A 430 39.92 12.85 -14.88
N SER A 431 39.22 13.59 -14.00
CA SER A 431 39.68 13.92 -12.63
C SER A 431 39.18 12.96 -11.57
N ASN A 432 38.61 11.80 -11.94
CA ASN A 432 38.02 10.85 -11.01
C ASN A 432 39.07 10.20 -10.10
N VAL A 433 38.82 10.26 -8.79
CA VAL A 433 39.66 9.65 -7.75
C VAL A 433 38.77 8.82 -6.84
N GLN A 434 39.17 7.58 -6.59
CA GLN A 434 38.50 6.72 -5.62
C GLN A 434 38.79 7.24 -4.21
N THR A 435 37.74 7.49 -3.44
CA THR A 435 37.80 8.06 -2.08
C THR A 435 37.58 7.04 -1.00
N ALA A 436 36.82 5.99 -1.28
CA ALA A 436 36.52 4.92 -0.29
C ALA A 436 36.11 3.63 -0.98
N THR A 437 36.42 2.51 -0.34
CA THR A 437 35.87 1.18 -0.63
C THR A 437 35.51 0.50 0.67
N PHE A 438 34.45 -0.33 0.65
CA PHE A 438 34.03 -1.11 1.78
C PHE A 438 33.44 -2.43 1.28
N LYS A 439 33.76 -3.53 1.96
CA LYS A 439 33.16 -4.83 1.68
C LYS A 439 32.95 -5.55 2.97
N ASP A 440 31.70 -5.93 3.24
CA ASP A 440 31.33 -6.64 4.45
C ASP A 440 30.04 -7.45 4.25
N HIS A 441 29.70 -8.25 5.22
CA HIS A 441 28.43 -8.97 5.27
C HIS A 441 27.97 -9.13 6.73
N MET A 442 26.65 -9.13 6.90
CA MET A 442 25.99 -9.40 8.15
C MET A 442 24.96 -10.51 7.99
N HIS A 443 24.61 -11.16 9.07
CA HIS A 443 23.53 -12.13 9.09
C HIS A 443 22.67 -11.92 10.35
N PHE A 444 21.43 -12.32 10.25
CA PHE A 444 20.52 -12.29 11.38
C PHE A 444 19.44 -13.36 11.23
N SER A 445 18.87 -13.74 12.35
CA SER A 445 17.74 -14.67 12.42
C SER A 445 16.61 -14.06 13.24
N GLN A 446 15.39 -14.44 12.90
CA GLN A 446 14.19 -13.99 13.60
C GLN A 446 13.20 -15.12 13.80
N ILE A 447 12.55 -15.11 14.97
CA ILE A 447 11.42 -15.97 15.27
C ILE A 447 10.17 -15.12 15.37
N THR A 448 9.13 -15.44 14.61
CA THR A 448 7.86 -14.69 14.57
C THR A 448 6.70 -15.60 14.98
N PRO A 449 6.38 -15.65 16.30
CA PRO A 449 5.24 -16.37 16.82
C PRO A 449 3.93 -15.64 16.59
N LYS A 450 2.84 -16.40 16.50
CA LYS A 450 1.46 -15.92 16.51
C LYS A 450 0.61 -16.85 17.35
N PHE A 451 -0.27 -16.26 18.15
CA PHE A 451 -1.33 -16.96 18.85
C PHE A 451 -2.66 -16.27 18.56
N THR A 452 -3.71 -17.05 18.31
CA THR A 452 -5.06 -16.52 18.05
C THR A 452 -6.07 -17.42 18.72
N LEU A 453 -7.04 -16.83 19.40
CA LEU A 453 -8.23 -17.49 19.95
C LEU A 453 -9.45 -16.85 19.33
N SER A 454 -10.37 -17.63 18.79
CA SER A 454 -11.61 -17.12 18.21
C SER A 454 -12.81 -17.93 18.66
N GLN A 455 -13.87 -17.21 19.03
CA GLN A 455 -15.17 -17.75 19.39
C GLN A 455 -16.17 -17.40 18.30
N GLN A 456 -16.68 -18.41 17.62
CA GLN A 456 -17.74 -18.30 16.63
C GLN A 456 -19.08 -18.60 17.32
N PHE A 457 -19.90 -17.58 17.57
CA PHE A 457 -21.21 -17.75 18.20
C PHE A 457 -22.28 -18.25 17.22
N SER A 458 -22.14 -17.86 15.95
CA SER A 458 -22.92 -18.34 14.80
C SER A 458 -22.12 -18.11 13.53
N ALA A 459 -22.58 -18.57 12.37
CA ALA A 459 -21.96 -18.28 11.09
C ALA A 459 -21.71 -16.77 10.87
N ASP A 460 -22.51 -15.92 11.48
CA ASP A 460 -22.55 -14.47 11.30
C ASP A 460 -21.91 -13.67 12.45
N LYS A 461 -21.42 -14.32 13.51
CA LYS A 461 -20.97 -13.61 14.72
C LYS A 461 -19.70 -14.25 15.27
N MET A 462 -18.60 -13.53 15.20
CA MET A 462 -17.30 -13.94 15.71
C MET A 462 -16.67 -12.87 16.60
N VAL A 463 -16.01 -13.32 17.66
CA VAL A 463 -15.06 -12.53 18.46
C VAL A 463 -13.71 -13.25 18.45
N TYR A 464 -12.62 -12.49 18.37
CA TYR A 464 -11.29 -13.05 18.41
C TYR A 464 -10.33 -12.20 19.24
N ALA A 465 -9.26 -12.84 19.72
CA ALA A 465 -8.09 -12.19 20.30
C ALA A 465 -6.83 -12.77 19.67
N SER A 466 -5.82 -11.95 19.42
CA SER A 466 -4.57 -12.41 18.86
C SER A 466 -3.37 -11.66 19.41
N VAL A 467 -2.24 -12.39 19.48
CA VAL A 467 -0.90 -11.84 19.76
C VAL A 467 0.00 -12.28 18.63
N SER A 468 0.70 -11.34 18.00
CA SER A 468 1.58 -11.64 16.88
C SER A 468 2.84 -10.77 16.90
N ARG A 469 3.95 -11.32 16.39
CA ARG A 469 5.22 -10.62 16.23
C ARG A 469 5.52 -10.41 14.76
N GLY A 470 5.99 -9.21 14.41
CA GLY A 470 6.56 -8.89 13.11
C GLY A 470 7.98 -8.39 13.23
N TYR A 471 8.75 -8.49 12.15
CA TYR A 471 10.09 -7.92 12.09
C TYR A 471 10.34 -7.25 10.74
N LYS A 472 11.32 -6.35 10.72
CA LYS A 472 11.90 -5.76 9.52
C LYS A 472 13.40 -5.97 9.55
N ALA A 473 13.97 -6.33 8.41
CA ALA A 473 15.37 -6.68 8.27
C ALA A 473 16.33 -5.54 8.64
N GLY A 474 17.52 -5.89 9.08
CA GLY A 474 18.66 -4.99 9.21
C GLY A 474 19.36 -4.74 7.88
N GLY A 475 20.44 -3.97 7.89
CA GLY A 475 21.21 -3.66 6.69
C GLY A 475 22.33 -2.65 6.95
N TYR A 476 22.88 -2.10 5.86
CA TYR A 476 23.94 -1.08 5.90
C TYR A 476 23.40 0.30 5.55
N ASN A 477 24.05 1.32 6.07
CA ASN A 477 23.70 2.74 5.87
C ASN A 477 24.23 3.26 4.53
N ILE A 478 23.57 2.92 3.44
CA ILE A 478 23.93 3.33 2.07
C ILE A 478 23.83 4.84 1.81
N THR A 479 23.34 5.63 2.74
CA THR A 479 23.28 7.10 2.65
C THR A 479 24.38 7.79 3.44
N SER A 480 25.19 7.03 4.20
CA SER A 480 26.33 7.56 4.94
C SER A 480 27.44 8.08 4.01
N ILE A 481 28.14 9.12 4.41
CA ILE A 481 29.30 9.65 3.70
C ILE A 481 30.64 9.13 4.29
N THR A 482 30.57 8.28 5.33
CA THR A 482 31.76 7.68 5.92
C THR A 482 32.29 6.51 5.11
N PRO A 483 33.62 6.28 5.09
CA PRO A 483 34.23 5.12 4.45
C PRO A 483 33.72 3.79 5.01
N ASN A 484 33.41 3.73 6.29
CA ASN A 484 32.84 2.56 6.95
C ASN A 484 31.32 2.75 7.05
N LEU A 485 30.56 1.99 6.27
CA LEU A 485 29.10 2.04 6.32
C LEU A 485 28.60 1.41 7.63
N PRO A 486 28.03 2.21 8.57
CA PRO A 486 27.51 1.62 9.80
C PRO A 486 26.32 0.71 9.50
N ALA A 487 26.33 -0.48 10.09
CA ALA A 487 25.22 -1.41 10.01
C ALA A 487 24.12 -1.04 11.02
N TYR A 488 22.89 -1.42 10.72
CA TYR A 488 21.77 -1.35 11.64
C TYR A 488 21.10 -2.71 11.79
N ALA A 489 20.64 -3.01 13.00
CA ALA A 489 20.02 -4.31 13.33
C ALA A 489 18.55 -4.35 12.89
N PRO A 490 17.94 -5.56 12.82
CA PRO A 490 16.50 -5.69 12.64
C PRO A 490 15.69 -4.98 13.73
N GLU A 491 14.53 -4.43 13.34
CA GLU A 491 13.51 -3.95 14.28
C GLU A 491 12.38 -4.97 14.39
N TYR A 492 11.64 -4.96 15.50
CA TYR A 492 10.52 -5.85 15.69
C TYR A 492 9.41 -5.21 16.53
N ASN A 493 8.19 -5.74 16.35
CA ASN A 493 7.05 -5.31 17.13
C ASN A 493 6.20 -6.51 17.61
N TRP A 494 5.49 -6.28 18.72
CA TRP A 494 4.43 -7.14 19.22
C TRP A 494 3.11 -6.43 19.08
N ASN A 495 2.13 -7.10 18.48
CA ASN A 495 0.77 -6.62 18.35
C ASN A 495 -0.17 -7.47 19.21
N TYR A 496 -0.97 -6.79 20.00
CA TYR A 496 -2.05 -7.35 20.80
C TYR A 496 -3.36 -6.80 20.22
N GLU A 497 -4.26 -7.68 19.85
CA GLU A 497 -5.49 -7.32 19.16
C GLU A 497 -6.68 -8.09 19.70
N ILE A 498 -7.80 -7.41 19.84
CA ILE A 498 -9.12 -8.01 20.03
C ILE A 498 -10.08 -7.45 18.99
N GLY A 499 -10.89 -8.29 18.38
CA GLY A 499 -11.84 -7.83 17.36
C GLY A 499 -13.10 -8.68 17.29
N THR A 500 -14.05 -8.16 16.54
CA THR A 500 -15.35 -8.80 16.29
C THR A 500 -15.76 -8.59 14.85
N LYS A 501 -16.43 -9.61 14.28
CA LYS A 501 -17.07 -9.58 12.96
C LYS A 501 -18.51 -10.00 13.14
N LEU A 502 -19.44 -9.16 12.66
CA LEU A 502 -20.86 -9.35 12.83
C LEU A 502 -21.58 -9.11 11.52
N THR A 503 -22.44 -10.04 11.15
CA THR A 503 -23.46 -9.89 10.13
C THR A 503 -24.82 -9.87 10.82
N LEU A 504 -25.55 -8.77 10.67
CA LEU A 504 -26.79 -8.49 11.40
C LEU A 504 -27.92 -8.22 10.42
N PHE A 505 -29.16 -8.33 10.88
CA PHE A 505 -30.37 -8.03 10.12
C PHE A 505 -30.41 -8.79 8.78
N ASN A 506 -30.19 -10.12 8.81
CA ASN A 506 -30.18 -11.00 7.65
C ASN A 506 -29.23 -10.51 6.54
N GLY A 507 -28.04 -10.03 6.90
CA GLY A 507 -27.01 -9.55 5.96
C GLY A 507 -27.12 -8.07 5.56
N ALA A 508 -28.16 -7.35 6.02
CA ALA A 508 -28.30 -5.93 5.71
C ALA A 508 -27.24 -5.05 6.34
N LEU A 509 -26.63 -5.48 7.46
CA LEU A 509 -25.54 -4.77 8.12
C LEU A 509 -24.38 -5.74 8.41
N GLN A 510 -23.22 -5.45 7.86
CA GLN A 510 -21.97 -6.14 8.16
C GLN A 510 -21.02 -5.19 8.86
N THR A 511 -20.45 -5.61 10.00
CA THR A 511 -19.53 -4.79 10.76
C THR A 511 -18.30 -5.58 11.18
N GLU A 512 -17.16 -4.92 11.14
CA GLU A 512 -15.89 -5.38 11.70
C GLU A 512 -15.34 -4.29 12.62
N MET A 513 -14.98 -4.67 13.83
CA MET A 513 -14.37 -3.78 14.82
C MET A 513 -13.11 -4.43 15.38
N SER A 514 -12.07 -3.65 15.64
CA SER A 514 -10.88 -4.12 16.34
C SER A 514 -10.28 -3.04 17.22
N LEU A 515 -9.68 -3.47 18.31
CA LEU A 515 -8.83 -2.69 19.21
C LEU A 515 -7.43 -3.27 19.12
N PHE A 516 -6.42 -2.43 19.05
CA PHE A 516 -5.03 -2.88 18.95
C PHE A 516 -4.09 -2.07 19.84
N TYR A 517 -3.02 -2.76 20.28
CA TYR A 517 -1.83 -2.16 20.91
C TYR A 517 -0.58 -2.80 20.30
N ILE A 518 0.33 -1.97 19.80
CA ILE A 518 1.60 -2.37 19.21
C ILE A 518 2.75 -1.80 20.03
N ASP A 519 3.63 -2.67 20.54
CA ASP A 519 4.90 -2.34 21.15
C ASP A 519 6.03 -2.51 20.14
N TRP A 520 6.70 -1.43 19.73
CA TRP A 520 7.68 -1.41 18.64
C TRP A 520 9.07 -1.07 19.18
N LYS A 521 9.96 -2.06 19.13
CA LYS A 521 11.31 -2.00 19.70
C LYS A 521 12.39 -1.99 18.63
N HIS A 522 13.54 -1.40 18.99
CA HIS A 522 14.68 -1.23 18.10
C HIS A 522 14.32 -0.56 16.79
N GLN A 523 13.39 0.39 16.85
CA GLN A 523 12.88 1.08 15.67
C GLN A 523 14.05 1.71 14.89
N GLN A 524 14.08 1.44 13.60
CA GLN A 524 15.02 2.03 12.65
C GLN A 524 14.62 3.47 12.35
N VAL A 525 15.34 4.42 12.92
CA VAL A 525 15.08 5.86 12.74
C VAL A 525 16.21 6.47 11.93
N THR A 526 15.87 7.26 10.90
CA THR A 526 16.85 7.99 10.11
C THR A 526 17.18 9.31 10.78
N THR A 527 18.45 9.53 11.10
CA THR A 527 18.96 10.75 11.72
C THR A 527 19.97 11.40 10.79
N THR A 528 19.87 12.70 10.55
CA THR A 528 20.91 13.46 9.87
C THR A 528 22.00 13.82 10.87
N VAL A 529 23.22 13.34 10.65
CA VAL A 529 24.38 13.59 11.49
C VAL A 529 25.35 14.49 10.74
N PRO A 530 25.74 15.66 11.30
CA PRO A 530 26.72 16.54 10.64
C PRO A 530 28.02 15.77 10.32
N GLY A 531 28.52 15.89 9.11
CA GLY A 531 29.72 15.22 8.64
C GLY A 531 29.58 13.72 8.34
N LEU A 532 28.41 13.08 8.61
CA LEU A 532 28.16 11.68 8.35
C LEU A 532 26.96 11.43 7.38
N GLY A 533 26.14 12.47 7.13
CA GLY A 533 24.94 12.35 6.30
C GLY A 533 23.74 11.75 7.04
N ASN A 534 22.84 11.11 6.32
CA ASN A 534 21.69 10.42 6.91
C ASN A 534 22.08 9.02 7.37
N ILE A 535 21.94 8.75 8.65
CA ILE A 535 22.26 7.47 9.26
C ILE A 535 20.99 6.86 9.86
N ILE A 536 20.80 5.57 9.63
CA ILE A 536 19.78 4.76 10.28
C ILE A 536 20.37 4.18 11.56
N ASN A 537 19.69 4.39 12.65
CA ASN A 537 20.04 3.85 13.97
C ASN A 537 18.84 3.10 14.57
N ASN A 538 19.09 2.05 15.34
CA ASN A 538 18.08 1.35 16.12
C ASN A 538 17.86 2.07 17.47
N ALA A 539 17.44 3.32 17.43
CA ALA A 539 17.40 4.19 18.59
C ALA A 539 16.00 4.36 19.19
N GLY A 540 14.95 3.96 18.47
CA GLY A 540 13.57 4.23 18.88
C GLY A 540 12.91 3.06 19.62
N HIS A 541 12.17 3.38 20.68
CA HIS A 541 11.12 2.55 21.25
C HIS A 541 9.83 3.33 21.15
N SER A 542 8.84 2.75 20.48
CA SER A 542 7.56 3.41 20.16
C SER A 542 6.39 2.51 20.51
N ASN A 543 5.23 3.12 20.69
CA ASN A 543 4.00 2.36 20.70
C ASN A 543 2.98 2.95 19.73
N SER A 544 2.07 2.10 19.28
CA SER A 544 0.88 2.49 18.54
C SER A 544 -0.33 1.80 19.12
N LYS A 545 -1.41 2.55 19.36
CA LYS A 545 -2.67 2.00 19.88
C LYS A 545 -3.84 2.69 19.23
N GLY A 546 -4.94 1.97 19.09
CA GLY A 546 -6.10 2.55 18.45
C GLY A 546 -7.23 1.56 18.26
N PHE A 547 -8.18 1.99 17.44
CA PHE A 547 -9.30 1.16 17.06
C PHE A 547 -9.66 1.34 15.59
N GLU A 548 -10.39 0.38 15.07
CA GLU A 548 -10.88 0.31 13.71
C GLU A 548 -12.35 -0.09 13.71
N LEU A 549 -13.11 0.50 12.81
CA LEU A 549 -14.50 0.19 12.52
C LEU A 549 -14.70 0.16 11.02
N SER A 550 -15.32 -0.88 10.53
CA SER A 550 -15.84 -0.97 9.16
C SER A 550 -17.29 -1.43 9.22
N ALA A 551 -18.18 -0.74 8.53
CA ALA A 551 -19.58 -1.08 8.43
C ALA A 551 -20.04 -0.95 6.97
N VAL A 552 -20.79 -1.94 6.50
CA VAL A 552 -21.50 -1.94 5.22
C VAL A 552 -22.97 -2.17 5.50
N CYS A 553 -23.81 -1.21 5.14
CA CYS A 553 -25.24 -1.24 5.35
C CYS A 553 -26.01 -1.18 4.04
N ARG A 554 -26.99 -2.06 3.84
CA ARG A 554 -27.90 -2.11 2.69
C ARG A 554 -29.34 -2.04 3.17
N PRO A 555 -29.79 -0.81 3.55
CA PRO A 555 -31.15 -0.65 4.05
C PRO A 555 -32.21 -0.95 2.99
N PHE A 556 -31.87 -0.76 1.71
CA PHE A 556 -32.72 -1.06 0.57
C PHE A 556 -31.90 -1.72 -0.54
N ARG A 557 -32.55 -2.45 -1.47
CA ARG A 557 -31.88 -3.11 -2.61
C ARG A 557 -31.01 -2.15 -3.46
N ASN A 558 -31.40 -0.88 -3.52
CA ASN A 558 -30.78 0.11 -4.39
C ASN A 558 -29.73 0.98 -3.68
N LEU A 559 -29.62 0.92 -2.34
CA LEU A 559 -28.74 1.77 -1.54
C LEU A 559 -27.73 0.92 -0.77
N GLU A 560 -26.46 1.20 -0.98
CA GLU A 560 -25.36 0.69 -0.19
C GLU A 560 -24.61 1.85 0.46
N LEU A 561 -24.49 1.80 1.76
CA LEU A 561 -23.73 2.75 2.57
C LEU A 561 -22.55 2.03 3.21
N GLN A 562 -21.37 2.63 3.12
CA GLN A 562 -20.18 2.12 3.79
C GLN A 562 -19.62 3.21 4.71
N ALA A 563 -19.30 2.84 5.94
CA ALA A 563 -18.60 3.69 6.89
C ALA A 563 -17.35 2.97 7.39
N LYS A 564 -16.21 3.59 7.24
CA LYS A 564 -14.93 3.07 7.70
C LYS A 564 -14.23 4.14 8.51
N TYR A 565 -13.74 3.77 9.68
CA TYR A 565 -13.03 4.69 10.57
C TYR A 565 -11.88 3.99 11.27
N GLY A 566 -10.73 4.64 11.30
CA GLY A 566 -9.56 4.22 12.03
C GLY A 566 -9.03 5.35 12.91
N TYR A 567 -8.69 5.06 14.13
CA TYR A 567 -8.00 5.96 15.05
C TYR A 567 -6.67 5.34 15.44
N THR A 568 -5.59 6.12 15.35
CA THR A 568 -4.23 5.71 15.70
C THR A 568 -3.55 6.75 16.59
N TYR A 569 -3.13 6.31 17.76
CA TYR A 569 -2.27 7.07 18.65
C TYR A 569 -0.89 6.41 18.67
N ALA A 570 0.04 6.95 17.88
CA ALA A 570 1.40 6.42 17.74
C ALA A 570 2.44 7.47 18.21
N GLN A 571 3.32 7.07 19.13
CA GLN A 571 4.29 7.98 19.75
C GLN A 571 5.61 7.28 20.04
N PHE A 572 6.68 8.05 20.06
CA PHE A 572 7.94 7.61 20.65
C PHE A 572 7.77 7.48 22.17
N LEU A 573 8.14 6.35 22.74
CA LEU A 573 8.28 6.18 24.18
C LEU A 573 9.64 6.68 24.64
N HIS A 574 10.69 6.29 23.91
CA HIS A 574 12.07 6.72 24.12
C HIS A 574 12.73 6.99 22.78
N TYR A 575 13.14 8.23 22.54
CA TYR A 575 13.91 8.61 21.37
C TYR A 575 14.76 9.85 21.65
N LYS A 576 16.03 9.61 22.00
CA LYS A 576 17.04 10.66 22.11
C LYS A 576 17.81 10.75 20.80
N LYS A 577 17.60 11.82 20.05
CA LYS A 577 18.30 12.08 18.78
C LYS A 577 19.75 12.49 19.01
N SER A 578 20.03 13.20 20.10
CA SER A 578 21.37 13.61 20.54
C SER A 578 21.38 13.80 22.07
N ALA A 579 22.51 14.14 22.62
CA ALA A 579 22.63 14.48 24.06
C ALA A 579 21.71 15.63 24.49
N THR A 580 21.39 16.54 23.55
CA THR A 580 20.59 17.76 23.84
C THR A 580 19.19 17.73 23.22
N VAL A 581 18.87 16.76 22.35
CA VAL A 581 17.60 16.68 21.63
C VAL A 581 16.89 15.37 21.96
N ASP A 582 15.80 15.49 22.71
CA ASP A 582 14.94 14.37 23.11
C ASP A 582 13.55 14.52 22.48
N PHE A 583 13.15 13.55 21.67
CA PHE A 583 11.83 13.48 21.03
C PHE A 583 10.91 12.44 21.68
N SER A 584 11.29 11.94 22.85
CA SER A 584 10.43 11.06 23.65
C SER A 584 9.07 11.71 23.90
N ARG A 585 7.98 10.93 23.79
CA ARG A 585 6.57 11.34 23.85
C ARG A 585 6.06 12.14 22.65
N ASN A 586 6.90 12.51 21.68
CA ASN A 586 6.43 13.06 20.41
C ASN A 586 5.69 12.00 19.59
N MET A 587 4.75 12.48 18.79
CA MET A 587 3.99 11.64 17.88
C MET A 587 4.88 11.15 16.73
N LEU A 588 4.67 9.91 16.27
CA LEU A 588 5.38 9.38 15.11
C LEU A 588 5.06 10.19 13.85
N PRO A 589 6.07 10.55 13.05
CA PRO A 589 5.87 11.26 11.80
C PRO A 589 5.08 10.43 10.78
N MET A 590 4.35 11.13 9.89
CA MET A 590 3.60 10.55 8.77
C MET A 590 2.45 9.61 9.20
N VAL A 591 1.99 9.70 10.43
CA VAL A 591 0.89 8.90 10.96
C VAL A 591 -0.33 9.80 11.18
N PRO A 592 -1.39 9.65 10.36
CA PRO A 592 -2.65 10.34 10.60
C PRO A 592 -3.27 9.89 11.92
N ARG A 593 -3.81 10.84 12.69
CA ARG A 593 -4.55 10.53 13.92
C ARG A 593 -5.83 9.75 13.64
N GLN A 594 -6.50 10.07 12.54
CA GLN A 594 -7.71 9.39 12.06
C GLN A 594 -7.60 9.15 10.55
N THR A 595 -8.21 8.06 10.11
CA THR A 595 -8.56 7.82 8.71
C THR A 595 -10.03 7.49 8.65
N MET A 596 -10.76 8.04 7.71
CA MET A 596 -12.18 7.73 7.53
C MET A 596 -12.59 7.72 6.08
N ALA A 597 -13.59 6.89 5.78
CA ALA A 597 -14.26 6.88 4.49
C ALA A 597 -15.76 6.64 4.69
N PHE A 598 -16.56 7.47 4.04
CA PHE A 598 -18.00 7.28 3.90
C PHE A 598 -18.32 7.16 2.42
N VAL A 599 -18.93 6.06 2.02
CA VAL A 599 -19.28 5.80 0.62
C VAL A 599 -20.77 5.53 0.55
N ALA A 600 -21.45 6.22 -0.36
CA ALA A 600 -22.84 5.98 -0.69
C ALA A 600 -22.96 5.59 -2.17
N ASN A 601 -23.58 4.45 -2.43
CA ASN A 601 -23.89 3.96 -3.77
C ASN A 601 -25.40 3.84 -3.91
N TYR A 602 -26.00 4.59 -4.82
CA TYR A 602 -27.41 4.46 -5.16
C TYR A 602 -27.57 3.99 -6.60
N THR A 603 -28.25 2.87 -6.79
CA THR A 603 -28.39 2.23 -8.09
C THR A 603 -29.84 2.22 -8.51
N LEU A 604 -30.17 2.82 -9.65
CA LEU A 604 -31.47 2.77 -10.28
C LEU A 604 -31.41 1.81 -11.48
N SER A 605 -32.32 0.84 -11.53
CA SER A 605 -32.44 -0.09 -12.63
C SER A 605 -33.60 0.30 -13.53
N HIS A 606 -33.42 0.16 -14.86
CA HIS A 606 -34.43 0.40 -15.89
C HIS A 606 -35.06 1.81 -15.82
N VAL A 607 -34.22 2.84 -15.69
CA VAL A 607 -34.64 4.24 -15.59
C VAL A 607 -34.21 5.02 -16.84
N MET A 608 -35.10 5.88 -17.38
CA MET A 608 -34.83 6.75 -18.52
C MET A 608 -34.28 6.02 -19.76
N GLY A 609 -34.72 4.77 -19.98
CA GLY A 609 -34.23 3.95 -21.10
C GLY A 609 -32.84 3.33 -20.90
N LEU A 610 -32.21 3.54 -19.74
CA LEU A 610 -30.97 2.90 -19.31
C LEU A 610 -31.26 1.60 -18.58
N ASP A 611 -30.35 0.65 -18.68
CA ASP A 611 -30.44 -0.59 -17.90
C ASP A 611 -30.08 -0.34 -16.42
N LYS A 612 -29.10 0.58 -16.18
CA LYS A 612 -28.63 0.92 -14.85
C LYS A 612 -28.10 2.35 -14.82
N LEU A 613 -28.45 3.10 -13.75
CA LEU A 613 -27.85 4.36 -13.40
C LEU A 613 -27.27 4.25 -11.96
N LEU A 614 -25.97 4.42 -11.82
CA LEU A 614 -25.28 4.45 -10.54
C LEU A 614 -24.94 5.88 -10.16
N LEU A 615 -25.30 6.27 -8.94
CA LEU A 615 -24.84 7.49 -8.28
C LEU A 615 -23.91 7.08 -7.14
N ASN A 616 -22.69 7.58 -7.13
CA ASN A 616 -21.68 7.31 -6.10
C ASN A 616 -21.18 8.62 -5.51
N ALA A 617 -21.04 8.64 -4.19
CA ALA A 617 -20.35 9.71 -3.46
C ALA A 617 -19.42 9.04 -2.41
N ALA A 618 -18.16 9.44 -2.40
CA ALA A 618 -17.15 8.95 -1.50
C ALA A 618 -16.43 10.11 -0.80
N LEU A 619 -16.61 10.22 0.51
CA LEU A 619 -15.93 11.19 1.35
C LEU A 619 -14.81 10.45 2.11
N THR A 620 -13.56 10.85 1.88
CA THR A 620 -12.41 10.36 2.65
C THR A 620 -11.86 11.47 3.54
N GLY A 621 -11.48 11.13 4.77
CA GLY A 621 -10.91 12.08 5.71
C GLY A 621 -9.60 11.56 6.28
N THR A 622 -8.64 12.47 6.39
CA THR A 622 -7.32 12.22 6.96
C THR A 622 -7.11 13.17 8.12
N GLY A 623 -6.86 12.62 9.29
CA GLY A 623 -6.65 13.35 10.52
C GLY A 623 -5.32 14.09 10.55
N LYS A 624 -5.07 14.77 11.66
CA LYS A 624 -3.82 15.51 11.89
C LYS A 624 -2.59 14.62 11.69
N ILE A 625 -1.64 15.10 10.87
CA ILE A 625 -0.36 14.45 10.59
C ILE A 625 0.77 15.36 11.08
N TYR A 626 1.76 14.77 11.75
CA TYR A 626 3.05 15.40 12.00
C TYR A 626 4.04 14.88 10.96
N TRP A 627 4.77 15.79 10.30
CA TRP A 627 5.69 15.42 9.23
C TRP A 627 7.13 15.21 9.73
N THR A 628 7.46 15.78 10.90
CA THR A 628 8.79 15.77 11.51
C THR A 628 8.75 15.22 12.92
N GLU A 629 9.88 14.68 13.40
CA GLU A 629 10.00 14.07 14.74
C GLU A 629 9.81 15.08 15.87
N ASP A 630 10.10 16.37 15.64
CA ASP A 630 9.89 17.46 16.60
C ASP A 630 8.43 17.94 16.67
N ASN A 631 7.54 17.36 15.85
CA ASN A 631 6.12 17.66 15.74
C ASN A 631 5.78 19.14 15.40
N LYS A 632 6.72 19.88 14.81
CA LYS A 632 6.53 21.29 14.45
C LYS A 632 5.90 21.49 13.08
N LEU A 633 6.09 20.57 12.14
CA LEU A 633 5.52 20.63 10.81
C LEU A 633 4.24 19.77 10.76
N VAL A 634 3.10 20.40 10.57
CA VAL A 634 1.79 19.79 10.81
C VAL A 634 0.85 19.98 9.63
N GLN A 635 0.16 18.93 9.22
CA GLN A 635 -1.04 18.99 8.38
C GLN A 635 -2.26 18.83 9.30
N PRO A 636 -3.18 19.82 9.38
CA PRO A 636 -4.47 19.65 10.05
C PRO A 636 -5.35 18.61 9.38
N PHE A 637 -6.47 18.25 10.01
CA PHE A 637 -7.50 17.40 9.39
C PHE A 637 -7.96 18.00 8.05
N TYR A 638 -8.13 17.12 7.05
CA TYR A 638 -8.75 17.46 5.78
C TYR A 638 -9.66 16.34 5.29
N ALA A 639 -10.64 16.69 4.46
CA ALA A 639 -11.52 15.71 3.83
C ALA A 639 -11.65 15.98 2.32
N LEU A 640 -11.74 14.91 1.54
CA LEU A 640 -11.86 14.93 0.09
C LEU A 640 -13.17 14.25 -0.32
N LEU A 641 -14.00 14.96 -1.07
CA LEU A 641 -15.21 14.40 -1.65
C LEU A 641 -14.94 14.01 -3.10
N ASN A 642 -15.22 12.76 -3.46
CA ASN A 642 -15.23 12.27 -4.82
C ASN A 642 -16.64 11.86 -5.21
N MET A 643 -17.04 12.09 -6.45
CA MET A 643 -18.38 11.78 -6.94
C MET A 643 -18.31 11.10 -8.30
N LYS A 644 -19.28 10.21 -8.59
CA LYS A 644 -19.38 9.54 -9.88
C LYS A 644 -20.83 9.27 -10.24
N ILE A 645 -21.17 9.49 -11.51
CA ILE A 645 -22.40 9.05 -12.14
C ILE A 645 -22.00 8.07 -13.23
N ALA A 646 -22.65 6.89 -13.28
CA ALA A 646 -22.41 5.91 -14.33
C ALA A 646 -23.73 5.42 -14.93
N ALA A 647 -23.92 5.65 -16.22
CA ALA A 647 -25.09 5.28 -16.99
C ALA A 647 -24.76 4.09 -17.91
N THR A 648 -25.43 2.95 -17.71
CA THR A 648 -25.21 1.71 -18.48
C THR A 648 -26.37 1.44 -19.41
N LYS A 649 -26.05 1.12 -20.68
CA LYS A 649 -26.97 0.63 -21.69
C LYS A 649 -26.32 -0.49 -22.48
N GLY A 650 -26.85 -1.70 -22.40
CA GLY A 650 -26.25 -2.88 -23.00
C GLY A 650 -24.80 -3.08 -22.56
N ARG A 651 -23.90 -3.08 -23.53
CA ARG A 651 -22.46 -3.29 -23.34
C ARG A 651 -21.68 -2.03 -22.97
N PHE A 652 -22.31 -0.86 -23.01
CA PHE A 652 -21.66 0.43 -22.79
C PHE A 652 -22.04 1.02 -21.44
N THR A 653 -21.05 1.61 -20.76
CA THR A 653 -21.24 2.42 -19.58
C THR A 653 -20.54 3.75 -19.80
N TRP A 654 -21.29 4.83 -19.78
CA TRP A 654 -20.74 6.18 -19.73
C TRP A 654 -20.61 6.61 -18.28
N GLU A 655 -19.48 7.21 -17.94
CA GLU A 655 -19.16 7.66 -16.58
C GLU A 655 -18.78 9.13 -16.58
N LEU A 656 -19.32 9.88 -15.64
CA LEU A 656 -18.87 11.23 -15.28
C LEU A 656 -18.37 11.16 -13.84
N TRP A 657 -17.14 11.61 -13.60
CA TRP A 657 -16.52 11.54 -12.30
C TRP A 657 -15.80 12.82 -11.91
N SER A 658 -15.75 13.10 -10.60
CA SER A 658 -14.94 14.17 -10.03
C SER A 658 -14.12 13.65 -8.84
N LYS A 659 -12.90 14.20 -8.69
CA LYS A 659 -12.03 13.97 -7.52
C LYS A 659 -11.78 15.31 -6.83
N ASN A 660 -11.72 15.28 -5.49
CA ASN A 660 -11.62 16.49 -4.67
C ASN A 660 -12.65 17.56 -5.10
N THR A 661 -13.92 17.16 -5.16
CA THR A 661 -15.03 17.98 -5.68
C THR A 661 -15.18 19.31 -4.94
N THR A 662 -14.85 19.35 -3.67
CA THR A 662 -14.86 20.55 -2.82
C THR A 662 -13.63 21.44 -3.00
N ASN A 663 -12.66 21.03 -3.83
CA ASN A 663 -11.37 21.69 -4.03
C ASN A 663 -10.64 21.99 -2.72
N THR A 664 -10.69 21.05 -1.79
CA THR A 664 -10.02 21.16 -0.48
C THR A 664 -8.51 21.28 -0.66
N ARG A 665 -7.91 22.28 -0.02
CA ARG A 665 -6.46 22.52 -0.02
C ARG A 665 -5.83 21.77 1.16
N TYR A 666 -4.74 21.05 0.90
CA TYR A 666 -4.00 20.29 1.91
C TYR A 666 -2.55 20.09 1.45
N MET A 667 -1.67 19.72 2.37
CA MET A 667 -0.32 19.23 2.05
C MET A 667 -0.36 17.71 1.93
N SER A 668 0.04 17.19 0.78
CA SER A 668 0.16 15.74 0.57
C SER A 668 1.45 15.18 1.19
N TYR A 669 2.48 16.04 1.33
CA TYR A 669 3.75 15.75 1.98
C TYR A 669 4.45 17.04 2.40
N ALA A 670 5.22 17.00 3.49
CA ALA A 670 6.11 18.09 3.88
C ALA A 670 7.35 17.58 4.64
N PHE A 671 8.42 18.36 4.61
CA PHE A 671 9.68 18.04 5.27
C PHE A 671 10.45 19.32 5.62
N ALA A 672 11.41 19.18 6.55
CA ALA A 672 12.35 20.23 6.90
C ALA A 672 13.77 19.80 6.46
N SER A 673 14.50 20.72 5.84
CA SER A 673 15.90 20.62 5.44
C SER A 673 16.59 21.95 5.80
N SER A 674 17.26 22.63 4.86
CA SER A 674 17.73 24.02 5.01
C SER A 674 16.58 25.01 5.18
N ALA A 675 15.41 24.67 4.66
CA ALA A 675 14.14 25.36 4.84
C ALA A 675 13.02 24.34 5.01
N LYS A 676 11.78 24.78 5.23
CA LYS A 676 10.61 23.93 5.23
C LYS A 676 10.01 23.89 3.83
N PHE A 677 9.72 22.69 3.35
CA PHE A 677 9.15 22.46 2.03
C PHE A 677 7.87 21.64 2.15
N ALA A 678 6.91 21.90 1.25
CA ALA A 678 5.71 21.10 1.16
C ALA A 678 5.28 20.87 -0.30
N GLN A 679 4.63 19.73 -0.52
CA GLN A 679 3.87 19.44 -1.72
C GLN A 679 2.40 19.70 -1.44
N ARG A 680 1.75 20.47 -2.29
CA ARG A 680 0.30 20.66 -2.25
C ARG A 680 -0.40 19.38 -2.68
N GLY A 681 -1.58 19.14 -2.13
CA GLY A 681 -2.47 18.10 -2.60
C GLY A 681 -3.07 18.46 -3.98
N LYS A 682 -3.49 17.44 -4.72
CA LYS A 682 -4.10 17.62 -6.03
C LYS A 682 -5.42 18.39 -5.91
N PRO A 683 -5.66 19.43 -6.74
CA PRO A 683 -6.89 20.23 -6.71
C PRO A 683 -8.08 19.45 -7.28
N PHE A 684 -9.22 20.10 -7.40
CA PHE A 684 -10.40 19.59 -8.10
C PHE A 684 -10.06 19.04 -9.49
N MET A 685 -10.59 17.86 -9.79
CA MET A 685 -10.53 17.19 -11.08
C MET A 685 -11.92 16.78 -11.53
N LEU A 686 -12.20 16.92 -12.81
CA LEU A 686 -13.41 16.45 -13.49
C LEU A 686 -12.99 15.61 -14.70
N GLY A 687 -13.70 14.53 -14.96
CA GLY A 687 -13.44 13.71 -16.13
C GLY A 687 -14.62 12.83 -16.52
N THR A 688 -14.51 12.26 -17.69
CA THR A 688 -15.49 11.33 -18.26
C THR A 688 -14.81 10.06 -18.72
N SER A 689 -15.55 8.95 -18.73
CA SER A 689 -15.06 7.67 -19.24
C SER A 689 -16.13 6.95 -20.02
N LEU A 690 -15.70 6.17 -21.01
CA LEU A 690 -16.53 5.20 -21.70
C LEU A 690 -15.96 3.81 -21.45
N VAL A 691 -16.80 2.93 -20.94
CA VAL A 691 -16.45 1.52 -20.67
C VAL A 691 -17.29 0.63 -21.57
N PHE A 692 -16.61 -0.25 -22.29
CA PHE A 692 -17.23 -1.30 -23.08
C PHE A 692 -16.97 -2.65 -22.41
N ARG A 693 -18.01 -3.49 -22.28
CA ARG A 693 -17.93 -4.85 -21.74
C ARG A 693 -18.56 -5.83 -22.72
N LEU A 694 -17.79 -6.83 -23.10
CA LEU A 694 -18.26 -7.93 -23.94
C LEU A 694 -18.17 -9.21 -23.10
N HIS A 695 -19.31 -9.63 -22.54
CA HIS A 695 -19.43 -10.97 -21.97
C HIS A 695 -19.55 -11.97 -23.12
N PRO A 696 -18.84 -13.11 -23.10
CA PRO A 696 -18.97 -14.15 -24.12
C PRO A 696 -20.35 -14.80 -24.10
#